data_de30a5a73a5b2272ee8284a6dd971824
#
_entry.id   de30a5a73a5b2272ee8284a6dd971824
#
_cell.length_a   1.000
_cell.length_b   1.000
_cell.length_c   1.000
_cell.angle_alpha   90.00
_cell.angle_beta   90.00
_cell.angle_gamma   90.00
#
_symmetry.space_group_name_H-M   'P 1'
#
loop_
_entity.id
_entity.type
_entity.pdbx_description
1 polymer ?
#
loop_
_entity_poly.entity_id
_entity_poly.type
_entity_poly.pdbx_seq_one_letter_code
_entity_poly.pdbx_strand_id
1 'polypeptide(L)'
;MSSVGSRAFQNARLQKQARKQAEALLPAAIKAYGEGRHDDAQALCRQILTGLPNHFDALHILGVSASDCGRFDEAVPILAHAIAVEPRSAEAHSNLGQSLFKQRRYEEARGAYEKAIALKPNFAMALTNLGNALMHLRLFDQSIAAHDRALALKADYADALNNRGMALMLLDRNEEAARDFDRALSLSPQLLAAMVGKGIVNIRLRNYDLALATLNAALAARPDVAPVFAQRGRLFQDIGQFDNASADFEAALKLDPWLEPALCGKANIALHRGLTIEAISACNKALEHHPNSEVALTLLGACYAKQGETATGIAYFDRALALKPDHADAILRKIFALDFLPDIDFVRLQEPRNFWWQMIGAKMPRRQLGERNLDPERRLVVGYVSSDFRGHSAALGFMPLLHHHDHRNFEIIGYSCHPIRDETTEQCHALTDRWVDAWELSDDRLADRIQADKVDILVDLSGHSAGNRLAMFARKPAPIQVSAIGHATGTGMPVMDYLLADATLIPTEVRPLFAEKIHDLPCAITIAPPPEIPPSPLPMIRNGYVTFGVLNRIDKISDPALALWSKLMQALPGSRLLIKHAAIDDPLLRDGLIARCVAHGIAEDRFRCLGNSARPEHLAVFAEIDMSLDPFPQNGGTSTWESLQMGVPVITKLGKTASGRIGGAIVRAVGLGDWIADDDDGYVAIARKFASNPDALAAIRAGLPAMVANSEAGNCERYTRLVEEGYRRFWRDYCAGAVPE
;
A
#
# COMPACT_ATOMS: atom_id res chain seq x y z
N MET A 1 41.77 -72.18 24.67
CA MET A 1 42.09 -71.26 23.51
C MET A 1 41.38 -71.65 22.22
N SER A 2 40.43 -72.58 22.12
CA SER A 2 39.83 -73.06 20.85
C SER A 2 38.48 -72.44 20.45
N SER A 3 37.79 -71.73 21.35
CA SER A 3 36.45 -71.16 21.04
C SER A 3 36.49 -69.76 20.39
N VAL A 4 37.54 -68.97 20.67
CA VAL A 4 37.71 -67.60 20.10
C VAL A 4 38.15 -67.66 18.65
N GLY A 5 39.04 -68.60 18.28
CA GLY A 5 39.47 -68.76 16.89
C GLY A 5 38.38 -69.26 15.93
N SER A 6 37.48 -70.15 16.43
CA SER A 6 36.35 -70.65 15.63
C SER A 6 35.28 -69.53 15.37
N ARG A 7 34.99 -68.66 16.30
CA ARG A 7 34.10 -67.52 16.11
C ARG A 7 34.66 -66.47 15.16
N ALA A 8 35.97 -66.15 15.24
CA ALA A 8 36.65 -65.26 14.33
C ALA A 8 36.63 -65.77 12.88
N PHE A 9 36.84 -67.02 12.68
CA PHE A 9 36.81 -67.66 11.35
C PHE A 9 35.43 -67.76 10.74
N GLN A 10 34.41 -68.00 11.59
CA GLN A 10 33.02 -68.03 11.17
C GLN A 10 32.51 -66.61 10.83
N ASN A 11 32.89 -65.58 11.61
CA ASN A 11 32.60 -64.19 11.29
C ASN A 11 33.27 -63.71 10.00
N ALA A 12 34.52 -64.08 9.77
CA ALA A 12 35.22 -63.75 8.52
C ALA A 12 34.57 -64.41 7.29
N ARG A 13 34.07 -65.62 7.44
CA ARG A 13 33.35 -66.38 6.36
C ARG A 13 32.00 -65.74 6.06
N LEU A 14 31.22 -65.29 7.12
CA LEU A 14 29.98 -64.62 6.96
C LEU A 14 30.16 -63.22 6.31
N GLN A 15 31.20 -62.47 6.69
CA GLN A 15 31.52 -61.18 6.08
C GLN A 15 31.94 -61.36 4.60
N LYS A 16 32.68 -62.39 4.26
CA LYS A 16 33.06 -62.68 2.86
C LYS A 16 31.81 -63.00 2.03
N GLN A 17 30.88 -63.77 2.58
CA GLN A 17 29.61 -64.10 1.93
C GLN A 17 28.73 -62.91 1.75
N ALA A 18 28.61 -62.03 2.79
CA ALA A 18 27.84 -60.76 2.72
C ALA A 18 28.43 -59.80 1.67
N ARG A 19 29.77 -59.70 1.54
CA ARG A 19 30.41 -58.89 0.49
C ARG A 19 30.09 -59.41 -0.90
N LYS A 20 30.19 -60.76 -1.17
CA LYS A 20 29.78 -61.33 -2.45
C LYS A 20 28.33 -61.12 -2.79
N GLN A 21 27.45 -61.16 -1.80
CA GLN A 21 26.02 -60.85 -1.96
C GLN A 21 25.80 -59.37 -2.29
N ALA A 22 26.50 -58.45 -1.62
CA ALA A 22 26.43 -57.01 -1.90
C ALA A 22 26.94 -56.70 -3.33
N GLU A 23 28.07 -57.30 -3.76
CA GLU A 23 28.61 -57.19 -5.14
C GLU A 23 27.60 -57.63 -6.21
N ALA A 24 26.76 -58.60 -5.91
CA ALA A 24 25.74 -59.11 -6.82
C ALA A 24 24.46 -58.25 -6.83
N LEU A 25 24.04 -57.74 -5.66
CA LEU A 25 22.77 -57.00 -5.50
C LEU A 25 22.90 -55.51 -5.79
N LEU A 26 24.05 -54.89 -5.52
CA LEU A 26 24.25 -53.45 -5.68
C LEU A 26 23.99 -52.93 -7.11
N PRO A 27 24.50 -53.58 -8.18
CA PRO A 27 24.21 -53.17 -9.56
C PRO A 27 22.70 -53.23 -9.88
N ALA A 28 21.98 -54.21 -9.33
CA ALA A 28 20.55 -54.35 -9.50
C ALA A 28 19.80 -53.25 -8.72
N ALA A 29 20.26 -52.87 -7.52
CA ALA A 29 19.70 -51.77 -6.75
C ALA A 29 19.89 -50.41 -7.44
N ILE A 30 21.10 -50.17 -7.97
CA ILE A 30 21.40 -48.94 -8.76
C ILE A 30 20.52 -48.87 -10.00
N LYS A 31 20.37 -49.98 -10.72
CA LYS A 31 19.52 -50.06 -11.90
C LYS A 31 18.05 -49.82 -11.56
N ALA A 32 17.52 -50.46 -10.53
CA ALA A 32 16.16 -50.29 -10.08
C ALA A 32 15.89 -48.83 -9.66
N TYR A 33 16.82 -48.19 -8.94
CA TYR A 33 16.73 -46.76 -8.59
C TYR A 33 16.72 -45.87 -9.85
N GLY A 34 17.63 -46.09 -10.79
CA GLY A 34 17.71 -45.34 -12.05
C GLY A 34 16.47 -45.49 -12.95
N GLU A 35 15.75 -46.60 -12.82
CA GLU A 35 14.48 -46.87 -13.52
C GLU A 35 13.25 -46.37 -12.75
N GLY A 36 13.43 -45.70 -11.60
CA GLY A 36 12.34 -45.17 -10.74
C GLY A 36 11.61 -46.28 -9.95
N ARG A 37 12.10 -47.52 -9.93
CA ARG A 37 11.55 -48.63 -9.15
C ARG A 37 12.06 -48.58 -7.72
N HIS A 38 11.59 -47.56 -6.97
CA HIS A 38 12.08 -47.21 -5.64
C HIS A 38 11.92 -48.31 -4.62
N ASP A 39 10.79 -49.05 -4.62
CA ASP A 39 10.53 -50.12 -3.66
C ASP A 39 11.47 -51.30 -3.89
N ASP A 40 11.75 -51.69 -5.16
CA ASP A 40 12.71 -52.72 -5.51
C ASP A 40 14.14 -52.34 -5.08
N ALA A 41 14.54 -51.08 -5.37
CA ALA A 41 15.84 -50.55 -4.98
C ALA A 41 16.03 -50.62 -3.46
N GLN A 42 15.02 -50.21 -2.70
CA GLN A 42 15.05 -50.23 -1.23
C GLN A 42 15.09 -51.66 -0.69
N ALA A 43 14.32 -52.59 -1.24
CA ALA A 43 14.35 -54.02 -0.86
C ALA A 43 15.73 -54.59 -1.03
N LEU A 44 16.37 -54.37 -2.19
CA LEU A 44 17.74 -54.84 -2.48
C LEU A 44 18.75 -54.20 -1.53
N CYS A 45 18.66 -52.88 -1.27
CA CYS A 45 19.56 -52.23 -0.33
C CYS A 45 19.40 -52.79 1.10
N ARG A 46 18.17 -53.03 1.60
CA ARG A 46 17.93 -53.63 2.92
C ARG A 46 18.54 -55.05 3.01
N GLN A 47 18.48 -55.84 1.93
CA GLN A 47 19.15 -57.16 1.89
C GLN A 47 20.67 -57.03 2.02
N ILE A 48 21.30 -56.06 1.35
CA ILE A 48 22.73 -55.77 1.50
C ILE A 48 23.04 -55.38 2.94
N LEU A 49 22.26 -54.46 3.52
CA LEU A 49 22.46 -53.91 4.87
C LEU A 49 22.24 -54.94 5.98
N THR A 50 21.47 -55.99 5.75
CA THR A 50 21.34 -57.12 6.69
C THR A 50 22.68 -57.80 6.95
N GLY A 51 23.51 -57.95 5.91
CA GLY A 51 24.83 -58.56 6.04
C GLY A 51 25.97 -57.54 6.22
N LEU A 52 25.79 -56.33 5.74
CA LEU A 52 26.76 -55.24 5.78
C LEU A 52 26.11 -53.95 6.19
N PRO A 53 25.84 -53.73 7.51
CA PRO A 53 25.11 -52.56 8.00
C PRO A 53 25.74 -51.20 7.64
N ASN A 54 27.05 -51.19 7.43
CA ASN A 54 27.83 -50.01 7.07
C ASN A 54 28.25 -50.00 5.59
N HIS A 55 27.42 -50.51 4.70
CA HIS A 55 27.71 -50.45 3.25
C HIS A 55 27.23 -49.08 2.73
N PHE A 56 28.19 -48.18 2.43
CA PHE A 56 27.91 -46.80 2.05
C PHE A 56 26.90 -46.69 0.90
N ASP A 57 27.17 -47.31 -0.25
CA ASP A 57 26.31 -47.17 -1.44
C ASP A 57 24.87 -47.65 -1.17
N ALA A 58 24.71 -48.75 -0.42
CA ALA A 58 23.38 -49.27 -0.08
C ALA A 58 22.64 -48.33 0.86
N LEU A 59 23.32 -47.74 1.86
CA LEU A 59 22.74 -46.69 2.73
C LEU A 59 22.37 -45.45 1.93
N HIS A 60 23.27 -45.01 1.04
CA HIS A 60 23.05 -43.80 0.25
C HIS A 60 21.86 -43.97 -0.71
N ILE A 61 21.81 -45.07 -1.49
CA ILE A 61 20.68 -45.35 -2.39
C ILE A 61 19.37 -45.51 -1.62
N LEU A 62 19.40 -46.23 -0.48
CA LEU A 62 18.20 -46.38 0.37
C LEU A 62 17.68 -45.04 0.88
N GLY A 63 18.59 -44.19 1.35
CA GLY A 63 18.20 -42.84 1.87
C GLY A 63 17.69 -41.93 0.78
N VAL A 64 18.36 -41.88 -0.40
CA VAL A 64 17.89 -41.05 -1.53
C VAL A 64 16.56 -41.57 -2.07
N SER A 65 16.41 -42.87 -2.23
CA SER A 65 15.16 -43.49 -2.68
C SER A 65 13.99 -43.26 -1.69
N ALA A 66 14.25 -43.28 -0.40
CA ALA A 66 13.25 -42.91 0.62
C ALA A 66 12.86 -41.42 0.50
N SER A 67 13.84 -40.53 0.26
CA SER A 67 13.61 -39.10 0.03
C SER A 67 12.76 -38.85 -1.21
N ASP A 68 13.04 -39.52 -2.31
CA ASP A 68 12.30 -39.40 -3.58
C ASP A 68 10.85 -39.88 -3.44
N CYS A 69 10.62 -40.87 -2.56
CA CYS A 69 9.26 -41.30 -2.17
C CYS A 69 8.57 -40.40 -1.15
N GLY A 70 9.15 -39.26 -0.75
CA GLY A 70 8.59 -38.35 0.24
C GLY A 70 8.72 -38.81 1.69
N ARG A 71 9.41 -39.92 1.97
CA ARG A 71 9.60 -40.47 3.32
C ARG A 71 10.85 -39.85 3.98
N PHE A 72 10.80 -38.54 4.21
CA PHE A 72 11.93 -37.74 4.71
C PHE A 72 12.37 -38.15 6.11
N ASP A 73 11.42 -38.57 6.97
CA ASP A 73 11.70 -39.03 8.35
C ASP A 73 12.54 -40.31 8.36
N GLU A 74 12.38 -41.17 7.36
CA GLU A 74 13.23 -42.35 7.17
C GLU A 74 14.55 -41.97 6.48
N ALA A 75 14.52 -41.09 5.48
CA ALA A 75 15.67 -40.71 4.68
C ALA A 75 16.78 -40.03 5.50
N VAL A 76 16.43 -39.10 6.39
CA VAL A 76 17.40 -38.32 7.18
C VAL A 76 18.32 -39.18 8.03
N PRO A 77 17.83 -40.09 8.90
CA PRO A 77 18.74 -40.95 9.68
C PRO A 77 19.56 -41.92 8.83
N ILE A 78 19.04 -42.42 7.70
CA ILE A 78 19.76 -43.31 6.80
C ILE A 78 20.90 -42.56 6.12
N LEU A 79 20.66 -41.34 5.60
CA LEU A 79 21.68 -40.50 4.99
C LEU A 79 22.73 -40.04 6.00
N ALA A 80 22.31 -39.73 7.23
CA ALA A 80 23.23 -39.42 8.31
C ALA A 80 24.14 -40.62 8.66
N HIS A 81 23.61 -41.86 8.63
CA HIS A 81 24.39 -43.08 8.80
C HIS A 81 25.35 -43.26 7.61
N ALA A 82 24.93 -43.05 6.35
CA ALA A 82 25.80 -43.07 5.20
C ALA A 82 27.00 -42.11 5.35
N ILE A 83 26.72 -40.87 5.80
CA ILE A 83 27.76 -39.87 6.08
C ILE A 83 28.69 -40.30 7.21
N ALA A 84 28.19 -40.97 8.25
CA ALA A 84 29.04 -41.49 9.32
C ALA A 84 29.99 -42.57 8.81
N VAL A 85 29.59 -43.35 7.78
CA VAL A 85 30.44 -44.35 7.10
C VAL A 85 31.44 -43.67 6.18
N GLU A 86 30.99 -42.71 5.37
CA GLU A 86 31.85 -41.97 4.42
C GLU A 86 31.68 -40.47 4.56
N PRO A 87 32.38 -39.84 5.51
CA PRO A 87 32.22 -38.39 5.81
C PRO A 87 32.63 -37.44 4.69
N ARG A 88 33.35 -37.94 3.68
CA ARG A 88 33.86 -37.15 2.53
C ARG A 88 32.96 -37.21 1.30
N SER A 89 31.80 -37.84 1.36
CA SER A 89 30.84 -37.86 0.25
C SER A 89 30.06 -36.52 0.19
N ALA A 90 30.41 -35.66 -0.78
CA ALA A 90 29.71 -34.43 -1.05
C ALA A 90 28.25 -34.69 -1.46
N GLU A 91 28.02 -35.76 -2.22
CA GLU A 91 26.70 -36.18 -2.69
C GLU A 91 25.79 -36.58 -1.53
N ALA A 92 26.31 -37.35 -0.56
CA ALA A 92 25.54 -37.75 0.62
C ALA A 92 25.15 -36.56 1.48
N HIS A 93 26.05 -35.58 1.71
CA HIS A 93 25.76 -34.35 2.40
C HIS A 93 24.71 -33.52 1.65
N SER A 94 24.78 -33.40 0.32
CA SER A 94 23.80 -32.69 -0.50
C SER A 94 22.42 -33.34 -0.41
N ASN A 95 22.31 -34.65 -0.47
CA ASN A 95 21.07 -35.41 -0.39
C ASN A 95 20.45 -35.36 1.01
N LEU A 96 21.28 -35.37 2.07
CA LEU A 96 20.81 -35.06 3.44
C LEU A 96 20.22 -33.68 3.52
N GLY A 97 20.93 -32.67 2.97
CA GLY A 97 20.44 -31.28 2.91
C GLY A 97 19.09 -31.17 2.20
N GLN A 98 18.88 -31.91 1.10
CA GLN A 98 17.62 -31.92 0.37
C GLN A 98 16.48 -32.53 1.21
N SER A 99 16.72 -33.65 1.90
CA SER A 99 15.71 -34.27 2.77
C SER A 99 15.34 -33.37 3.94
N LEU A 100 16.32 -32.71 4.57
CA LEU A 100 16.11 -31.72 5.64
C LEU A 100 15.34 -30.49 5.14
N PHE A 101 15.66 -30.00 3.93
CA PHE A 101 14.95 -28.89 3.30
C PHE A 101 13.47 -29.24 3.09
N LYS A 102 13.16 -30.42 2.64
CA LYS A 102 11.77 -30.89 2.47
C LYS A 102 11.02 -31.02 3.81
N GLN A 103 11.73 -31.31 4.90
CA GLN A 103 11.19 -31.24 6.27
C GLN A 103 11.09 -29.82 6.83
N ARG A 104 11.41 -28.77 6.06
CA ARG A 104 11.48 -27.35 6.48
C ARG A 104 12.53 -27.07 7.57
N ARG A 105 13.51 -27.97 7.76
CA ARG A 105 14.65 -27.81 8.68
C ARG A 105 15.78 -27.06 7.95
N TYR A 106 15.50 -25.78 7.61
CA TYR A 106 16.34 -25.02 6.67
C TYR A 106 17.74 -24.73 7.18
N GLU A 107 17.92 -24.47 8.49
CA GLU A 107 19.27 -24.26 9.07
C GLU A 107 20.13 -25.52 9.00
N GLU A 108 19.57 -26.70 9.28
CA GLU A 108 20.31 -27.95 9.18
C GLU A 108 20.59 -28.32 7.71
N ALA A 109 19.65 -28.02 6.82
CA ALA A 109 19.85 -28.18 5.37
C ALA A 109 21.01 -27.29 4.88
N ARG A 110 21.06 -26.02 5.33
CA ARG A 110 22.17 -25.10 5.05
C ARG A 110 23.49 -25.72 5.45
N GLY A 111 23.63 -26.19 6.71
CA GLY A 111 24.86 -26.80 7.20
C GLY A 111 25.28 -28.03 6.41
N ALA A 112 24.32 -28.84 5.94
CA ALA A 112 24.61 -30.02 5.11
C ALA A 112 25.11 -29.61 3.70
N TYR A 113 24.47 -28.60 3.07
CA TYR A 113 24.92 -28.10 1.76
C TYR A 113 26.28 -27.40 1.85
N GLU A 114 26.57 -26.63 2.90
CA GLU A 114 27.87 -26.01 3.13
C GLU A 114 28.97 -27.06 3.23
N LYS A 115 28.73 -28.17 3.92
CA LYS A 115 29.67 -29.33 3.96
C LYS A 115 29.86 -29.96 2.59
N ALA A 116 28.77 -30.18 1.83
CA ALA A 116 28.85 -30.69 0.47
C ALA A 116 29.72 -29.80 -0.43
N ILE A 117 29.55 -28.48 -0.34
CA ILE A 117 30.31 -27.49 -1.11
C ILE A 117 31.76 -27.40 -0.65
N ALA A 118 32.03 -27.52 0.66
CA ALA A 118 33.41 -27.59 1.18
C ALA A 118 34.18 -28.80 0.66
N LEU A 119 33.51 -29.95 0.48
CA LEU A 119 34.07 -31.14 -0.07
C LEU A 119 34.24 -31.09 -1.60
N LYS A 120 33.28 -30.45 -2.28
CA LYS A 120 33.23 -30.32 -3.74
C LYS A 120 32.84 -28.89 -4.14
N PRO A 121 33.81 -27.96 -4.21
CA PRO A 121 33.53 -26.52 -4.45
C PRO A 121 32.84 -26.22 -5.78
N ASN A 122 32.93 -27.08 -6.77
CA ASN A 122 32.31 -26.97 -8.08
C ASN A 122 30.97 -27.73 -8.19
N PHE A 123 30.25 -27.90 -7.09
CA PHE A 123 28.96 -28.60 -7.05
C PHE A 123 27.79 -27.64 -7.26
N ALA A 124 27.52 -27.30 -8.53
CA ALA A 124 26.51 -26.30 -8.89
C ALA A 124 25.11 -26.60 -8.31
N MET A 125 24.69 -27.88 -8.27
CA MET A 125 23.40 -28.26 -7.69
C MET A 125 23.34 -27.98 -6.18
N ALA A 126 24.39 -28.31 -5.43
CA ALA A 126 24.46 -28.04 -3.99
C ALA A 126 24.47 -26.53 -3.70
N LEU A 127 25.14 -25.71 -4.53
CA LEU A 127 25.11 -24.25 -4.46
C LEU A 127 23.70 -23.67 -4.69
N THR A 128 22.97 -24.19 -5.69
CA THR A 128 21.59 -23.79 -5.97
C THR A 128 20.67 -24.17 -4.81
N ASN A 129 20.81 -25.38 -4.26
CA ASN A 129 20.03 -25.84 -3.13
C ASN A 129 20.35 -25.05 -1.83
N LEU A 130 21.62 -24.68 -1.64
CA LEU A 130 22.02 -23.76 -0.56
C LEU A 130 21.32 -22.42 -0.71
N GLY A 131 21.32 -21.85 -1.93
CA GLY A 131 20.63 -20.61 -2.22
C GLY A 131 19.13 -20.67 -1.87
N ASN A 132 18.47 -21.79 -2.19
CA ASN A 132 17.07 -22.00 -1.83
C ASN A 132 16.87 -22.08 -0.31
N ALA A 133 17.74 -22.77 0.42
CA ALA A 133 17.67 -22.83 1.88
C ALA A 133 17.85 -21.44 2.51
N LEU A 134 18.83 -20.67 2.03
CA LEU A 134 19.10 -19.30 2.46
C LEU A 134 17.93 -18.36 2.18
N MET A 135 17.23 -18.53 1.05
CA MET A 135 16.02 -17.78 0.73
C MET A 135 14.91 -18.01 1.77
N HIS A 136 14.68 -19.27 2.16
CA HIS A 136 13.69 -19.58 3.22
C HIS A 136 14.11 -19.07 4.60
N LEU A 137 15.40 -18.94 4.85
CA LEU A 137 15.95 -18.30 6.05
C LEU A 137 15.95 -16.76 5.98
N ARG A 138 15.43 -16.17 4.89
CA ARG A 138 15.42 -14.74 4.59
C ARG A 138 16.80 -14.09 4.48
N LEU A 139 17.83 -14.89 4.20
CA LEU A 139 19.20 -14.44 3.96
C LEU A 139 19.42 -14.19 2.45
N PHE A 140 18.69 -13.22 1.92
CA PHE A 140 18.53 -13.03 0.46
C PHE A 140 19.84 -12.71 -0.25
N ASP A 141 20.70 -11.86 0.30
CA ASP A 141 22.01 -11.53 -0.30
C ASP A 141 22.91 -12.76 -0.36
N GLN A 142 22.91 -13.60 0.68
CA GLN A 142 23.66 -14.84 0.69
C GLN A 142 23.10 -15.86 -0.31
N SER A 143 21.76 -15.89 -0.47
CA SER A 143 21.09 -16.70 -1.49
C SER A 143 21.53 -16.31 -2.89
N ILE A 144 21.52 -15.01 -3.22
CA ILE A 144 22.01 -14.50 -4.50
C ILE A 144 23.48 -14.91 -4.73
N ALA A 145 24.34 -14.69 -3.74
CA ALA A 145 25.75 -15.07 -3.84
C ALA A 145 25.97 -16.58 -4.08
N ALA A 146 25.14 -17.44 -3.50
CA ALA A 146 25.17 -18.87 -3.74
C ALA A 146 24.76 -19.23 -5.18
N HIS A 147 23.68 -18.58 -5.68
CA HIS A 147 23.25 -18.76 -7.07
C HIS A 147 24.25 -18.17 -8.07
N ASP A 148 24.90 -17.05 -7.78
CA ASP A 148 25.97 -16.46 -8.60
C ASP A 148 27.12 -17.45 -8.77
N ARG A 149 27.55 -18.11 -7.69
CA ARG A 149 28.57 -19.17 -7.75
C ARG A 149 28.12 -20.38 -8.58
N ALA A 150 26.84 -20.77 -8.45
CA ALA A 150 26.29 -21.85 -9.27
C ALA A 150 26.30 -21.49 -10.76
N LEU A 151 25.91 -20.27 -11.10
CA LEU A 151 25.88 -19.74 -12.47
C LEU A 151 27.26 -19.50 -13.05
N ALA A 152 28.25 -19.16 -12.22
CA ALA A 152 29.66 -19.07 -12.63
C ALA A 152 30.22 -20.49 -13.07
N LEU A 153 29.72 -21.55 -12.44
CA LEU A 153 30.06 -22.94 -12.83
C LEU A 153 29.26 -23.44 -14.03
N LYS A 154 28.01 -23.03 -14.13
CA LYS A 154 27.08 -23.43 -15.18
C LYS A 154 26.17 -22.24 -15.56
N ALA A 155 26.61 -21.48 -16.57
CA ALA A 155 25.91 -20.26 -17.00
C ALA A 155 24.48 -20.51 -17.53
N ASP A 156 24.25 -21.67 -18.15
CA ASP A 156 22.95 -22.09 -18.69
C ASP A 156 22.22 -23.04 -17.72
N TYR A 157 22.02 -22.55 -16.48
CA TYR A 157 21.29 -23.29 -15.45
C TYR A 157 19.95 -22.57 -15.14
N ALA A 158 18.89 -22.99 -15.83
CA ALA A 158 17.57 -22.35 -15.76
C ALA A 158 17.02 -22.27 -14.33
N ASP A 159 17.17 -23.34 -13.52
CA ASP A 159 16.69 -23.35 -12.15
C ASP A 159 17.44 -22.35 -11.26
N ALA A 160 18.76 -22.23 -11.42
CA ALA A 160 19.56 -21.28 -10.67
C ALA A 160 19.20 -19.82 -11.03
N LEU A 161 18.99 -19.55 -12.33
CA LEU A 161 18.51 -18.24 -12.80
C LEU A 161 17.12 -17.92 -12.23
N ASN A 162 16.17 -18.85 -12.33
CA ASN A 162 14.84 -18.68 -11.75
C ASN A 162 14.91 -18.37 -10.25
N ASN A 163 15.69 -19.14 -9.50
CA ASN A 163 15.77 -18.98 -8.05
C ASN A 163 16.51 -17.70 -7.63
N ARG A 164 17.55 -17.28 -8.38
CA ARG A 164 18.20 -15.99 -8.19
C ARG A 164 17.23 -14.85 -8.49
N GLY A 165 16.45 -14.96 -9.59
CA GLY A 165 15.40 -14.00 -9.92
C GLY A 165 14.36 -13.86 -8.81
N MET A 166 13.95 -14.96 -8.17
CA MET A 166 13.06 -14.93 -7.00
C MET A 166 13.70 -14.21 -5.81
N ALA A 167 14.98 -14.48 -5.51
CA ALA A 167 15.69 -13.80 -4.42
C ALA A 167 15.86 -12.29 -4.69
N LEU A 168 16.21 -11.91 -5.92
CA LEU A 168 16.30 -10.52 -6.38
C LEU A 168 14.95 -9.79 -6.26
N MET A 169 13.86 -10.45 -6.65
CA MET A 169 12.51 -9.91 -6.54
C MET A 169 12.11 -9.63 -5.07
N LEU A 170 12.59 -10.45 -4.12
CA LEU A 170 12.34 -10.24 -2.68
C LEU A 170 13.13 -9.07 -2.10
N LEU A 171 14.21 -8.65 -2.78
CA LEU A 171 14.98 -7.44 -2.47
C LEU A 171 14.58 -6.22 -3.34
N ASP A 172 13.42 -6.29 -4.02
CA ASP A 172 12.94 -5.27 -4.95
C ASP A 172 13.91 -4.91 -6.11
N ARG A 173 14.90 -5.77 -6.41
CA ARG A 173 15.82 -5.65 -7.56
C ARG A 173 15.13 -6.19 -8.83
N ASN A 174 13.98 -5.56 -9.17
CA ASN A 174 13.03 -6.10 -10.13
C ASN A 174 13.57 -6.17 -11.57
N GLU A 175 14.38 -5.21 -12.02
CA GLU A 175 14.99 -5.23 -13.37
C GLU A 175 16.00 -6.36 -13.53
N GLU A 176 16.75 -6.68 -12.48
CA GLU A 176 17.69 -7.80 -12.50
C GLU A 176 16.95 -9.13 -12.46
N ALA A 177 15.90 -9.22 -11.64
CA ALA A 177 15.04 -10.41 -11.59
C ALA A 177 14.37 -10.67 -12.95
N ALA A 178 13.89 -9.62 -13.65
CA ALA A 178 13.31 -9.77 -14.98
C ALA A 178 14.29 -10.36 -16.00
N ARG A 179 15.55 -9.90 -15.98
CA ARG A 179 16.61 -10.45 -16.85
C ARG A 179 16.88 -11.91 -16.56
N ASP A 180 16.90 -12.30 -15.30
CA ASP A 180 17.10 -13.70 -14.89
C ASP A 180 15.96 -14.61 -15.34
N PHE A 181 14.70 -14.16 -15.16
CA PHE A 181 13.54 -14.91 -15.65
C PHE A 181 13.52 -15.00 -17.18
N ASP A 182 13.89 -13.94 -17.91
CA ASP A 182 14.01 -13.95 -19.36
C ASP A 182 15.04 -14.98 -19.80
N ARG A 183 16.20 -15.01 -19.16
CA ARG A 183 17.24 -15.99 -19.47
C ARG A 183 16.80 -17.41 -19.11
N ALA A 184 16.16 -17.60 -17.94
CA ALA A 184 15.63 -18.91 -17.56
C ALA A 184 14.63 -19.45 -18.58
N LEU A 185 13.71 -18.59 -19.06
CA LEU A 185 12.71 -18.94 -20.06
C LEU A 185 13.31 -19.16 -21.46
N SER A 186 14.41 -18.48 -21.79
CA SER A 186 15.13 -18.76 -23.04
C SER A 186 15.75 -20.17 -23.06
N LEU A 187 16.14 -20.70 -21.90
CA LEU A 187 16.69 -22.05 -21.71
C LEU A 187 15.62 -23.13 -21.53
N SER A 188 14.54 -22.77 -20.84
CA SER A 188 13.40 -23.63 -20.51
C SER A 188 12.08 -22.88 -20.71
N PRO A 189 11.55 -22.82 -21.95
CA PRO A 189 10.36 -22.01 -22.27
C PRO A 189 9.08 -22.36 -21.49
N GLN A 190 9.00 -23.59 -20.96
CA GLN A 190 7.86 -24.07 -20.18
C GLN A 190 8.11 -24.10 -18.66
N LEU A 191 9.15 -23.44 -18.18
CA LEU A 191 9.43 -23.35 -16.74
C LEU A 191 8.39 -22.45 -16.07
N LEU A 192 7.31 -23.07 -15.59
CA LEU A 192 6.15 -22.36 -15.02
C LEU A 192 6.53 -21.38 -13.91
N ALA A 193 7.45 -21.77 -13.02
CA ALA A 193 7.94 -20.91 -11.95
C ALA A 193 8.55 -19.60 -12.49
N ALA A 194 9.33 -19.67 -13.57
CA ALA A 194 9.92 -18.50 -14.20
C ALA A 194 8.86 -17.64 -14.93
N MET A 195 7.83 -18.26 -15.53
CA MET A 195 6.71 -17.51 -16.13
C MET A 195 5.95 -16.74 -15.06
N VAL A 196 5.64 -17.36 -13.93
CA VAL A 196 4.96 -16.70 -12.81
C VAL A 196 5.83 -15.58 -12.23
N GLY A 197 7.11 -15.86 -11.97
CA GLY A 197 8.06 -14.86 -11.49
C GLY A 197 8.19 -13.67 -12.44
N LYS A 198 8.30 -13.91 -13.75
CA LYS A 198 8.31 -12.87 -14.78
C LYS A 198 7.02 -12.08 -14.81
N GLY A 199 5.85 -12.73 -14.67
CA GLY A 199 4.56 -12.06 -14.56
C GLY A 199 4.52 -11.11 -13.37
N ILE A 200 4.89 -11.58 -12.17
CA ILE A 200 4.92 -10.78 -10.95
C ILE A 200 5.87 -9.59 -11.06
N VAL A 201 7.07 -9.81 -11.55
CA VAL A 201 8.08 -8.74 -11.73
C VAL A 201 7.59 -7.68 -12.69
N ASN A 202 6.98 -8.08 -13.83
CA ASN A 202 6.45 -7.11 -14.79
C ASN A 202 5.25 -6.33 -14.24
N ILE A 203 4.42 -6.91 -13.35
CA ILE A 203 3.39 -6.16 -12.61
C ILE A 203 4.06 -5.08 -11.73
N ARG A 204 5.12 -5.43 -10.99
CA ARG A 204 5.86 -4.48 -10.14
C ARG A 204 6.54 -3.37 -10.94
N LEU A 205 7.08 -3.70 -12.12
CA LEU A 205 7.69 -2.75 -13.07
C LEU A 205 6.65 -1.95 -13.87
N ARG A 206 5.36 -2.23 -13.68
CA ARG A 206 4.22 -1.65 -14.42
C ARG A 206 4.26 -1.93 -15.93
N ASN A 207 4.94 -2.97 -16.36
CA ASN A 207 4.92 -3.49 -17.74
C ASN A 207 3.70 -4.42 -17.91
N TYR A 208 2.51 -3.86 -17.79
CA TYR A 208 1.25 -4.64 -17.66
C TYR A 208 0.94 -5.52 -18.86
N ASP A 209 1.18 -5.05 -20.08
CA ASP A 209 0.97 -5.85 -21.30
C ASP A 209 1.86 -7.09 -21.33
N LEU A 210 3.14 -6.92 -20.96
CA LEU A 210 4.08 -8.04 -20.91
C LEU A 210 3.74 -9.02 -19.79
N ALA A 211 3.29 -8.51 -18.64
CA ALA A 211 2.80 -9.33 -17.53
C ALA A 211 1.59 -10.16 -17.97
N LEU A 212 0.60 -9.53 -18.63
CA LEU A 212 -0.61 -10.19 -19.11
C LEU A 212 -0.29 -11.27 -20.15
N ALA A 213 0.55 -10.95 -21.13
CA ALA A 213 0.98 -11.90 -22.14
C ALA A 213 1.68 -13.12 -21.51
N THR A 214 2.57 -12.88 -20.52
CA THR A 214 3.31 -13.94 -19.83
C THR A 214 2.39 -14.84 -19.00
N LEU A 215 1.44 -14.27 -18.24
CA LEU A 215 0.51 -15.04 -17.42
C LEU A 215 -0.51 -15.81 -18.28
N ASN A 216 -0.94 -15.23 -19.40
CA ASN A 216 -1.78 -15.92 -20.39
C ASN A 216 -1.04 -17.13 -20.99
N ALA A 217 0.24 -16.99 -21.33
CA ALA A 217 1.05 -18.10 -21.81
C ALA A 217 1.22 -19.21 -20.75
N ALA A 218 1.39 -18.82 -19.48
CA ALA A 218 1.46 -19.78 -18.37
C ALA A 218 0.14 -20.56 -18.20
N LEU A 219 -1.02 -19.90 -18.32
CA LEU A 219 -2.33 -20.55 -18.24
C LEU A 219 -2.63 -21.40 -19.48
N ALA A 220 -2.15 -21.02 -20.66
CA ALA A 220 -2.26 -21.84 -21.85
C ALA A 220 -1.45 -23.15 -21.74
N ALA A 221 -0.27 -23.08 -21.11
CA ALA A 221 0.57 -24.25 -20.85
C ALA A 221 0.01 -25.13 -19.72
N ARG A 222 -0.54 -24.52 -18.67
CA ARG A 222 -1.05 -25.20 -17.46
C ARG A 222 -2.32 -24.49 -16.94
N PRO A 223 -3.51 -24.90 -17.40
CA PRO A 223 -4.79 -24.26 -17.03
C PRO A 223 -5.28 -24.61 -15.61
N ASP A 224 -4.60 -25.50 -14.92
CA ASP A 224 -4.96 -26.03 -13.60
C ASP A 224 -4.13 -25.44 -12.45
N VAL A 225 -3.54 -24.26 -12.63
CA VAL A 225 -2.62 -23.66 -11.65
C VAL A 225 -3.24 -22.44 -10.98
N ALA A 226 -3.80 -22.63 -9.78
CA ALA A 226 -4.47 -21.56 -9.00
C ALA A 226 -3.60 -20.29 -8.80
N PRO A 227 -2.30 -20.36 -8.45
CA PRO A 227 -1.47 -19.15 -8.30
C PRO A 227 -1.38 -18.28 -9.54
N VAL A 228 -1.43 -18.85 -10.76
CA VAL A 228 -1.34 -18.06 -12.00
C VAL A 228 -2.60 -17.21 -12.20
N PHE A 229 -3.78 -17.81 -11.96
CA PHE A 229 -5.03 -17.06 -11.94
C PHE A 229 -5.00 -15.94 -10.91
N ALA A 230 -4.53 -16.20 -9.67
CA ALA A 230 -4.43 -15.19 -8.64
C ALA A 230 -3.52 -14.02 -9.05
N GLN A 231 -2.39 -14.28 -9.71
CA GLN A 231 -1.49 -13.21 -10.19
C GLN A 231 -2.11 -12.43 -11.35
N ARG A 232 -2.82 -13.08 -12.28
CA ARG A 232 -3.52 -12.38 -13.37
C ARG A 232 -4.70 -11.58 -12.84
N GLY A 233 -5.42 -12.11 -11.84
CA GLY A 233 -6.46 -11.38 -11.13
C GLY A 233 -5.93 -10.12 -10.44
N ARG A 234 -4.75 -10.21 -9.81
CA ARG A 234 -4.06 -9.05 -9.25
C ARG A 234 -3.69 -8.02 -10.32
N LEU A 235 -3.15 -8.47 -11.46
CA LEU A 235 -2.86 -7.59 -12.59
C LEU A 235 -4.12 -6.83 -13.06
N PHE A 236 -5.23 -7.55 -13.26
CA PHE A 236 -6.49 -6.93 -13.64
C PHE A 236 -7.00 -5.92 -12.61
N GLN A 237 -6.78 -6.21 -11.32
CA GLN A 237 -7.12 -5.28 -10.24
C GLN A 237 -6.25 -4.01 -10.30
N ASP A 238 -4.94 -4.13 -10.54
CA ASP A 238 -4.00 -3.01 -10.61
C ASP A 238 -4.31 -2.07 -11.80
N ILE A 239 -4.86 -2.60 -12.90
CA ILE A 239 -5.31 -1.81 -14.07
C ILE A 239 -6.80 -1.45 -14.04
N GLY A 240 -7.50 -1.67 -12.92
CA GLY A 240 -8.89 -1.28 -12.73
C GLY A 240 -9.95 -2.18 -13.38
N GLN A 241 -9.56 -3.34 -13.92
CA GLN A 241 -10.47 -4.30 -14.56
C GLN A 241 -11.05 -5.27 -13.52
N PHE A 242 -11.87 -4.75 -12.59
CA PHE A 242 -12.35 -5.50 -11.42
C PHE A 242 -13.20 -6.73 -11.73
N ASP A 243 -13.94 -6.73 -12.84
CA ASP A 243 -14.76 -7.90 -13.23
C ASP A 243 -13.88 -9.05 -13.71
N ASN A 244 -12.84 -8.77 -14.51
CA ASN A 244 -11.85 -9.75 -14.93
C ASN A 244 -11.05 -10.27 -13.73
N ALA A 245 -10.69 -9.39 -12.81
CA ALA A 245 -10.01 -9.76 -11.57
C ALA A 245 -10.86 -10.71 -10.71
N SER A 246 -12.16 -10.41 -10.55
CA SER A 246 -13.08 -11.25 -9.80
C SER A 246 -13.20 -12.65 -10.40
N ALA A 247 -13.34 -12.74 -11.73
CA ALA A 247 -13.42 -14.01 -12.45
C ALA A 247 -12.15 -14.87 -12.23
N ASP A 248 -10.98 -14.25 -12.30
CA ASP A 248 -9.71 -14.95 -12.08
C ASP A 248 -9.52 -15.41 -10.63
N PHE A 249 -9.88 -14.58 -9.64
CA PHE A 249 -9.85 -15.01 -8.24
C PHE A 249 -10.84 -16.15 -7.96
N GLU A 250 -12.01 -16.14 -8.59
CA GLU A 250 -12.97 -17.25 -8.49
C GLU A 250 -12.43 -18.53 -9.13
N ALA A 251 -11.77 -18.42 -10.30
CA ALA A 251 -11.13 -19.56 -10.93
C ALA A 251 -9.99 -20.12 -10.05
N ALA A 252 -9.18 -19.25 -9.44
CA ALA A 252 -8.15 -19.65 -8.49
C ALA A 252 -8.73 -20.40 -7.28
N LEU A 253 -9.82 -19.89 -6.69
CA LEU A 253 -10.46 -20.47 -5.50
C LEU A 253 -11.25 -21.76 -5.80
N LYS A 254 -11.64 -22.00 -7.04
CA LYS A 254 -12.18 -23.32 -7.46
C LYS A 254 -11.10 -24.40 -7.44
N LEU A 255 -9.84 -24.04 -7.78
CA LEU A 255 -8.70 -24.96 -7.78
C LEU A 255 -8.09 -25.11 -6.38
N ASP A 256 -7.98 -24.01 -5.64
CA ASP A 256 -7.49 -23.98 -4.26
C ASP A 256 -8.39 -23.04 -3.42
N PRO A 257 -9.37 -23.58 -2.66
CA PRO A 257 -10.32 -22.79 -1.87
C PRO A 257 -9.69 -21.93 -0.76
N TRP A 258 -8.42 -22.19 -0.44
CA TRP A 258 -7.69 -21.54 0.66
C TRP A 258 -6.54 -20.66 0.18
N LEU A 259 -6.43 -20.45 -1.13
CA LEU A 259 -5.37 -19.65 -1.71
C LEU A 259 -5.45 -18.20 -1.21
N GLU A 260 -4.55 -17.84 -0.30
CA GLU A 260 -4.53 -16.53 0.38
C GLU A 260 -4.56 -15.34 -0.60
N PRO A 261 -3.71 -15.27 -1.66
CA PRO A 261 -3.74 -14.14 -2.58
C PRO A 261 -5.10 -13.95 -3.28
N ALA A 262 -5.81 -15.03 -3.57
CA ALA A 262 -7.13 -14.94 -4.21
C ALA A 262 -8.21 -14.51 -3.22
N LEU A 263 -8.18 -14.98 -1.96
CA LEU A 263 -9.08 -14.54 -0.90
C LEU A 263 -8.88 -13.06 -0.58
N CYS A 264 -7.63 -12.63 -0.44
CA CYS A 264 -7.29 -11.22 -0.22
C CYS A 264 -7.67 -10.34 -1.43
N GLY A 265 -7.49 -10.83 -2.66
CA GLY A 265 -7.91 -10.14 -3.87
C GLY A 265 -9.43 -9.93 -3.91
N LYS A 266 -10.22 -10.95 -3.61
CA LYS A 266 -11.70 -10.82 -3.48
C LYS A 266 -12.08 -9.84 -2.38
N ALA A 267 -11.44 -9.92 -1.22
CA ALA A 267 -11.69 -9.00 -0.11
C ALA A 267 -11.43 -7.54 -0.53
N ASN A 268 -10.33 -7.29 -1.24
CA ASN A 268 -9.99 -5.95 -1.69
C ASN A 268 -10.99 -5.41 -2.73
N ILE A 269 -11.44 -6.24 -3.69
CA ILE A 269 -12.49 -5.86 -4.65
C ILE A 269 -13.81 -5.56 -3.92
N ALA A 270 -14.22 -6.41 -2.97
CA ALA A 270 -15.43 -6.21 -2.18
C ALA A 270 -15.34 -4.90 -1.37
N LEU A 271 -14.21 -4.64 -0.73
CA LEU A 271 -13.98 -3.38 0.00
C LEU A 271 -14.04 -2.16 -0.93
N HIS A 272 -13.51 -2.26 -2.14
CA HIS A 272 -13.56 -1.19 -3.14
C HIS A 272 -14.98 -0.90 -3.62
N ARG A 273 -15.80 -1.95 -3.78
CA ARG A 273 -17.23 -1.86 -4.13
C ARG A 273 -18.13 -1.46 -2.96
N GLY A 274 -17.60 -1.30 -1.75
CA GLY A 274 -18.38 -1.00 -0.54
C GLY A 274 -19.03 -2.23 0.13
N LEU A 275 -18.79 -3.43 -0.37
CA LEU A 275 -19.33 -4.70 0.15
C LEU A 275 -18.50 -5.18 1.37
N THR A 276 -18.57 -4.40 2.45
CA THR A 276 -17.68 -4.57 3.61
C THR A 276 -17.85 -5.93 4.31
N ILE A 277 -19.09 -6.45 4.39
CA ILE A 277 -19.38 -7.77 4.99
C ILE A 277 -18.71 -8.90 4.21
N GLU A 278 -18.79 -8.87 2.88
CA GLU A 278 -18.13 -9.84 2.02
C GLU A 278 -16.60 -9.76 2.15
N ALA A 279 -16.07 -8.55 2.25
CA ALA A 279 -14.64 -8.34 2.46
C ALA A 279 -14.17 -8.93 3.80
N ILE A 280 -14.90 -8.71 4.90
CA ILE A 280 -14.61 -9.29 6.21
C ILE A 280 -14.65 -10.82 6.15
N SER A 281 -15.69 -11.39 5.52
CA SER A 281 -15.82 -12.84 5.36
C SER A 281 -14.63 -13.46 4.63
N ALA A 282 -14.20 -12.85 3.52
CA ALA A 282 -13.05 -13.32 2.75
C ALA A 282 -11.73 -13.20 3.54
N CYS A 283 -11.53 -12.10 4.28
CA CYS A 283 -10.37 -11.93 5.15
C CYS A 283 -10.33 -12.98 6.27
N ASN A 284 -11.44 -13.21 6.95
CA ASN A 284 -11.53 -14.21 8.02
C ASN A 284 -11.21 -15.61 7.47
N LYS A 285 -11.76 -15.96 6.31
CA LYS A 285 -11.45 -17.22 5.64
C LYS A 285 -9.97 -17.36 5.31
N ALA A 286 -9.31 -16.28 4.88
CA ALA A 286 -7.86 -16.29 4.68
C ALA A 286 -7.10 -16.52 5.99
N LEU A 287 -7.51 -15.87 7.09
CA LEU A 287 -6.86 -15.98 8.40
C LEU A 287 -7.07 -17.33 9.09
N GLU A 288 -8.12 -18.07 8.78
CA GLU A 288 -8.34 -19.45 9.29
C GLU A 288 -7.18 -20.38 8.88
N HIS A 289 -6.65 -20.25 7.67
CA HIS A 289 -5.57 -21.08 7.15
C HIS A 289 -4.21 -20.38 7.18
N HIS A 290 -4.21 -19.05 7.13
CA HIS A 290 -3.03 -18.20 7.14
C HIS A 290 -3.11 -17.15 8.26
N PRO A 291 -3.03 -17.55 9.55
CA PRO A 291 -3.26 -16.65 10.70
C PRO A 291 -2.25 -15.49 10.77
N ASN A 292 -1.12 -15.61 10.10
CA ASN A 292 -0.07 -14.60 10.02
C ASN A 292 -0.05 -13.86 8.66
N SER A 293 -1.17 -13.82 7.94
CA SER A 293 -1.29 -13.03 6.72
C SER A 293 -1.38 -11.54 7.05
N GLU A 294 -0.29 -10.81 6.81
CA GLU A 294 -0.25 -9.36 6.99
C GLU A 294 -1.21 -8.63 6.04
N VAL A 295 -1.43 -9.19 4.84
CA VAL A 295 -2.37 -8.64 3.85
C VAL A 295 -3.81 -8.78 4.33
N ALA A 296 -4.21 -9.98 4.76
CA ALA A 296 -5.57 -10.21 5.26
C ALA A 296 -5.87 -9.38 6.51
N LEU A 297 -4.91 -9.27 7.45
CA LEU A 297 -5.03 -8.40 8.62
C LEU A 297 -5.18 -6.93 8.21
N THR A 298 -4.41 -6.45 7.25
CA THR A 298 -4.48 -5.07 6.74
C THR A 298 -5.85 -4.78 6.11
N LEU A 299 -6.37 -5.68 5.28
CA LEU A 299 -7.68 -5.54 4.67
C LEU A 299 -8.81 -5.59 5.70
N LEU A 300 -8.70 -6.47 6.69
CA LEU A 300 -9.67 -6.56 7.79
C LEU A 300 -9.69 -5.27 8.61
N GLY A 301 -8.51 -4.71 8.91
CA GLY A 301 -8.40 -3.40 9.56
C GLY A 301 -9.05 -2.28 8.75
N ALA A 302 -8.89 -2.29 7.43
CA ALA A 302 -9.54 -1.33 6.55
C ALA A 302 -11.07 -1.47 6.53
N CYS A 303 -11.58 -2.70 6.60
CA CYS A 303 -13.03 -2.96 6.70
C CYS A 303 -13.61 -2.36 7.99
N TYR A 304 -12.99 -2.61 9.14
CA TYR A 304 -13.45 -2.06 10.42
C TYR A 304 -13.35 -0.54 10.47
N ALA A 305 -12.25 0.05 9.98
CA ALA A 305 -12.12 1.50 9.90
C ALA A 305 -13.23 2.12 9.03
N LYS A 306 -13.61 1.48 7.92
CA LYS A 306 -14.69 1.95 7.03
C LYS A 306 -16.08 1.86 7.68
N GLN A 307 -16.28 0.92 8.63
CA GLN A 307 -17.50 0.81 9.42
C GLN A 307 -17.59 1.82 10.57
N GLY A 308 -16.53 2.65 10.79
CA GLY A 308 -16.43 3.59 11.90
C GLY A 308 -15.76 2.99 13.15
N GLU A 309 -15.44 1.69 13.14
CA GLU A 309 -14.69 1.02 14.20
C GLU A 309 -13.18 1.26 14.07
N THR A 310 -12.79 2.52 14.05
CA THR A 310 -11.43 2.94 13.71
C THR A 310 -10.38 2.36 14.66
N ALA A 311 -10.68 2.30 15.97
CA ALA A 311 -9.75 1.73 16.95
C ALA A 311 -9.49 0.24 16.72
N THR A 312 -10.54 -0.54 16.41
CA THR A 312 -10.44 -1.95 16.01
C THR A 312 -9.60 -2.10 14.72
N GLY A 313 -9.85 -1.23 13.73
CA GLY A 313 -9.08 -1.21 12.48
C GLY A 313 -7.58 -0.99 12.72
N ILE A 314 -7.22 -0.01 13.57
CA ILE A 314 -5.82 0.27 13.92
C ILE A 314 -5.17 -0.92 14.62
N ALA A 315 -5.87 -1.62 15.52
CA ALA A 315 -5.34 -2.81 16.16
C ALA A 315 -4.97 -3.92 15.17
N TYR A 316 -5.74 -4.08 14.09
CA TYR A 316 -5.40 -5.01 13.00
C TYR A 316 -4.20 -4.53 12.18
N PHE A 317 -4.06 -3.23 11.91
CA PHE A 317 -2.86 -2.70 11.28
C PHE A 317 -1.62 -2.93 12.14
N ASP A 318 -1.71 -2.73 13.45
CA ASP A 318 -0.61 -2.98 14.38
C ASP A 318 -0.20 -4.46 14.40
N ARG A 319 -1.17 -5.38 14.34
CA ARG A 319 -0.88 -6.82 14.19
C ARG A 319 -0.17 -7.13 12.88
N ALA A 320 -0.60 -6.53 11.77
CA ALA A 320 0.07 -6.69 10.48
C ALA A 320 1.51 -6.17 10.50
N LEU A 321 1.73 -4.99 11.12
CA LEU A 321 3.05 -4.37 11.26
C LEU A 321 3.96 -5.11 12.24
N ALA A 322 3.42 -5.79 13.25
CA ALA A 322 4.20 -6.68 14.11
C ALA A 322 4.77 -7.88 13.34
N LEU A 323 4.05 -8.38 12.32
CA LEU A 323 4.52 -9.44 11.45
C LEU A 323 5.48 -8.94 10.37
N LYS A 324 5.17 -7.78 9.78
CA LYS A 324 5.95 -7.16 8.71
C LYS A 324 6.04 -5.64 8.90
N PRO A 325 7.08 -5.15 9.61
CA PRO A 325 7.21 -3.72 9.93
C PRO A 325 7.29 -2.77 8.73
N ASP A 326 7.75 -3.26 7.58
CA ASP A 326 7.85 -2.51 6.31
C ASP A 326 6.64 -2.71 5.38
N HIS A 327 5.49 -3.16 5.91
CA HIS A 327 4.27 -3.32 5.13
C HIS A 327 3.64 -1.95 4.81
N ALA A 328 3.99 -1.39 3.64
CA ALA A 328 3.64 -0.02 3.25
C ALA A 328 2.13 0.25 3.34
N ASP A 329 1.27 -0.66 2.84
CA ASP A 329 -0.18 -0.46 2.85
C ASP A 329 -0.75 -0.40 4.29
N ALA A 330 -0.24 -1.22 5.21
CA ALA A 330 -0.66 -1.17 6.61
C ALA A 330 -0.27 0.15 7.28
N ILE A 331 0.94 0.66 7.01
CA ILE A 331 1.39 1.96 7.54
C ILE A 331 0.51 3.08 6.98
N LEU A 332 0.28 3.12 5.66
CA LEU A 332 -0.53 4.16 5.01
C LEU A 332 -1.98 4.16 5.53
N ARG A 333 -2.60 2.99 5.64
CA ARG A 333 -3.95 2.87 6.20
C ARG A 333 -4.03 3.27 7.66
N LYS A 334 -3.00 2.96 8.45
CA LYS A 334 -2.91 3.41 9.84
C LYS A 334 -2.78 4.93 9.92
N ILE A 335 -1.92 5.55 9.11
CA ILE A 335 -1.78 7.02 9.02
C ILE A 335 -3.13 7.66 8.77
N PHE A 336 -3.87 7.15 7.79
CA PHE A 336 -5.19 7.69 7.43
C PHE A 336 -6.23 7.45 8.53
N ALA A 337 -6.25 6.26 9.13
CA ALA A 337 -7.22 5.91 10.18
C ALA A 337 -7.06 6.76 11.46
N LEU A 338 -5.82 7.14 11.80
CA LEU A 338 -5.55 7.96 12.99
C LEU A 338 -6.25 9.33 12.94
N ASP A 339 -6.47 9.89 11.75
CA ASP A 339 -7.18 11.16 11.60
C ASP A 339 -8.65 11.12 12.05
N PHE A 340 -9.22 9.92 12.24
CA PHE A 340 -10.60 9.72 12.69
C PHE A 340 -10.73 9.43 14.19
N LEU A 341 -9.61 9.33 14.93
CA LEU A 341 -9.65 9.11 16.37
C LEU A 341 -9.86 10.42 17.13
N PRO A 342 -10.85 10.49 18.07
CA PRO A 342 -11.18 11.73 18.77
C PRO A 342 -10.05 12.32 19.63
N ASP A 343 -9.24 11.43 20.24
CA ASP A 343 -8.23 11.80 21.25
C ASP A 343 -6.79 11.74 20.70
N ILE A 344 -6.64 11.94 19.40
CA ILE A 344 -5.32 11.98 18.76
C ILE A 344 -4.81 13.43 18.72
N ASP A 345 -3.48 13.58 18.83
CA ASP A 345 -2.78 14.86 18.72
C ASP A 345 -1.72 14.85 17.59
N PHE A 346 -1.05 15.97 17.37
CA PHE A 346 -0.02 16.10 16.36
C PHE A 346 1.15 15.15 16.57
N VAL A 347 1.55 14.88 17.83
CA VAL A 347 2.67 13.96 18.14
C VAL A 347 2.36 12.56 17.62
N ARG A 348 1.22 12.01 18.04
CA ARG A 348 0.79 10.67 17.65
C ARG A 348 0.51 10.53 16.15
N LEU A 349 0.12 11.62 15.49
CA LEU A 349 -0.07 11.61 14.03
C LEU A 349 1.25 11.55 13.26
N GLN A 350 2.32 12.17 13.75
CA GLN A 350 3.62 12.16 13.06
C GLN A 350 4.39 10.85 13.28
N GLU A 351 4.14 10.11 14.38
CA GLU A 351 4.81 8.83 14.66
C GLU A 351 4.78 7.83 13.47
N PRO A 352 3.63 7.45 12.88
CA PRO A 352 3.62 6.48 11.80
C PRO A 352 4.14 7.06 10.47
N ARG A 353 4.16 8.38 10.27
CA ARG A 353 4.80 9.04 9.12
C ARG A 353 6.31 8.92 9.22
N ASN A 354 6.88 9.24 10.40
CA ASN A 354 8.30 9.05 10.70
C ASN A 354 8.69 7.57 10.61
N PHE A 355 7.80 6.66 11.07
CA PHE A 355 8.00 5.22 10.96
C PHE A 355 8.05 4.77 9.48
N TRP A 356 7.14 5.28 8.64
CA TRP A 356 7.18 5.01 7.19
C TRP A 356 8.53 5.43 6.58
N TRP A 357 9.01 6.62 6.95
CA TRP A 357 10.31 7.08 6.48
C TRP A 357 11.44 6.14 6.91
N GLN A 358 11.51 5.78 8.18
CA GLN A 358 12.55 4.90 8.72
C GLN A 358 12.54 3.51 8.09
N MET A 359 11.34 2.94 7.91
CA MET A 359 11.21 1.56 7.44
C MET A 359 11.33 1.44 5.92
N ILE A 360 10.93 2.46 5.17
CA ILE A 360 10.79 2.42 3.71
C ILE A 360 11.60 3.55 3.05
N GLY A 361 11.23 4.79 3.29
CA GLY A 361 11.74 5.93 2.53
C GLY A 361 13.26 6.14 2.63
N ALA A 362 13.83 6.00 3.84
CA ALA A 362 15.25 6.18 4.08
C ALA A 362 16.16 5.15 3.37
N LYS A 363 15.58 4.01 2.97
CA LYS A 363 16.28 2.94 2.24
C LYS A 363 16.32 3.16 0.74
N MET A 364 15.54 4.12 0.21
CA MET A 364 15.47 4.37 -1.23
C MET A 364 16.76 5.04 -1.71
N PRO A 365 17.34 4.59 -2.85
CA PRO A 365 18.55 5.18 -3.39
C PRO A 365 18.26 6.60 -3.88
N ARG A 366 18.95 7.59 -3.30
CA ARG A 366 18.82 8.99 -3.72
C ARG A 366 19.42 9.22 -5.09
N ARG A 367 18.77 10.08 -5.89
CA ARG A 367 19.27 10.51 -7.18
C ARG A 367 20.30 11.64 -7.02
N GLN A 368 21.37 11.57 -7.78
CA GLN A 368 22.29 12.71 -7.92
C GLN A 368 21.69 13.69 -8.91
N LEU A 369 21.52 14.94 -8.47
CA LEU A 369 21.01 16.00 -9.31
C LEU A 369 22.12 16.47 -10.26
N GLY A 370 21.83 16.53 -11.58
CA GLY A 370 22.76 17.08 -12.56
C GLY A 370 22.91 18.60 -12.42
N GLU A 371 23.86 19.16 -13.20
CA GLU A 371 24.07 20.61 -13.27
C GLU A 371 22.81 21.36 -13.70
N ARG A 372 22.55 22.51 -13.06
CA ARG A 372 21.39 23.36 -13.30
C ARG A 372 21.80 24.81 -13.46
N ASN A 373 21.02 25.54 -14.25
CA ASN A 373 21.12 26.99 -14.31
C ASN A 373 20.57 27.56 -13.01
N LEU A 374 21.42 28.21 -12.21
CA LEU A 374 21.09 28.80 -10.92
C LEU A 374 20.65 30.27 -11.02
N ASP A 375 20.25 30.75 -12.20
CA ASP A 375 19.62 32.06 -12.32
C ASP A 375 18.30 32.08 -11.51
N PRO A 376 18.19 32.92 -10.46
CA PRO A 376 17.04 32.93 -9.58
C PRO A 376 15.76 33.45 -10.24
N GLU A 377 15.88 34.18 -11.37
CA GLU A 377 14.73 34.83 -12.03
C GLU A 377 14.30 34.14 -13.34
N ARG A 378 15.00 33.08 -13.76
CA ARG A 378 14.59 32.32 -14.96
C ARG A 378 13.21 31.70 -14.82
N ARG A 379 12.65 31.30 -15.94
CA ARG A 379 11.43 30.45 -15.95
C ARG A 379 11.73 29.14 -15.21
N LEU A 380 10.88 28.79 -14.23
CA LEU A 380 11.02 27.57 -13.41
C LEU A 380 10.15 26.44 -13.96
N VAL A 381 10.65 25.22 -13.87
CA VAL A 381 9.90 24.00 -14.20
C VAL A 381 9.28 23.44 -12.92
N VAL A 382 7.94 23.45 -12.84
CA VAL A 382 7.17 22.93 -11.71
C VAL A 382 6.48 21.65 -12.13
N GLY A 383 6.78 20.54 -11.46
CA GLY A 383 6.15 19.24 -11.69
C GLY A 383 5.12 18.92 -10.61
N TYR A 384 3.89 18.71 -10.98
CA TYR A 384 2.81 18.25 -10.09
C TYR A 384 2.61 16.74 -10.21
N VAL A 385 2.68 16.02 -9.11
CA VAL A 385 2.49 14.56 -9.04
C VAL A 385 1.21 14.24 -8.29
N SER A 386 0.28 13.56 -8.95
CA SER A 386 -1.00 13.19 -8.32
C SER A 386 -1.58 11.90 -8.89
N SER A 387 -2.23 11.11 -8.03
CA SER A 387 -3.16 10.04 -8.42
C SER A 387 -4.60 10.56 -8.65
N ASP A 388 -4.85 11.84 -8.39
CA ASP A 388 -6.18 12.43 -8.37
C ASP A 388 -6.41 13.48 -9.48
N PHE A 389 -5.61 13.43 -10.55
CA PHE A 389 -5.91 14.15 -11.81
C PHE A 389 -7.09 13.50 -12.55
N ARG A 390 -8.23 13.43 -11.86
CA ARG A 390 -9.48 12.81 -12.30
C ARG A 390 -10.64 13.36 -11.49
N GLY A 391 -11.87 12.93 -11.75
CA GLY A 391 -13.07 13.27 -10.97
C GLY A 391 -12.95 12.87 -9.50
N HIS A 392 -12.23 13.65 -8.73
CA HIS A 392 -11.95 13.44 -7.31
C HIS A 392 -12.00 14.76 -6.55
N SER A 393 -12.39 14.72 -5.25
CA SER A 393 -12.50 15.93 -4.43
C SER A 393 -11.19 16.72 -4.28
N ALA A 394 -10.04 16.05 -4.32
CA ALA A 394 -8.74 16.71 -4.29
C ALA A 394 -8.49 17.55 -5.55
N ALA A 395 -9.02 17.14 -6.71
CA ALA A 395 -8.91 17.91 -7.95
C ALA A 395 -9.49 19.31 -7.81
N LEU A 396 -10.61 19.47 -7.07
CA LEU A 396 -11.19 20.77 -6.80
C LEU A 396 -10.23 21.73 -6.08
N GLY A 397 -9.28 21.18 -5.29
CA GLY A 397 -8.31 21.97 -4.55
C GLY A 397 -7.09 22.41 -5.37
N PHE A 398 -6.65 21.63 -6.36
CA PHE A 398 -5.47 21.99 -7.17
C PHE A 398 -5.82 22.53 -8.57
N MET A 399 -7.03 22.30 -9.08
CA MET A 399 -7.48 22.90 -10.35
C MET A 399 -7.32 24.42 -10.41
N PRO A 400 -7.62 25.21 -9.33
CA PRO A 400 -7.37 26.64 -9.34
C PRO A 400 -5.92 27.02 -9.63
N LEU A 401 -4.94 26.27 -9.07
CA LEU A 401 -3.53 26.52 -9.35
C LEU A 401 -3.21 26.28 -10.82
N LEU A 402 -3.60 25.11 -11.37
CA LEU A 402 -3.37 24.79 -12.78
C LEU A 402 -3.98 25.83 -13.72
N HIS A 403 -5.18 26.35 -13.36
CA HIS A 403 -5.91 27.31 -14.20
C HIS A 403 -5.29 28.70 -14.22
N HIS A 404 -4.67 29.12 -13.10
CA HIS A 404 -4.20 30.48 -12.93
C HIS A 404 -2.67 30.64 -12.98
N HIS A 405 -1.90 29.58 -13.25
CA HIS A 405 -0.44 29.70 -13.34
C HIS A 405 0.02 30.71 -14.39
N ASP A 406 1.05 31.50 -14.05
CA ASP A 406 1.73 32.36 -15.03
C ASP A 406 2.75 31.54 -15.85
N HIS A 407 2.30 31.00 -16.96
CA HIS A 407 3.12 30.16 -17.86
C HIS A 407 4.32 30.90 -18.47
N ARG A 408 4.42 32.22 -18.35
CA ARG A 408 5.64 32.98 -18.76
C ARG A 408 6.78 32.76 -17.79
N ASN A 409 6.47 32.64 -16.50
CA ASN A 409 7.43 32.48 -15.42
C ASN A 409 7.58 31.05 -14.91
N PHE A 410 6.59 30.19 -15.20
CA PHE A 410 6.53 28.80 -14.76
C PHE A 410 6.17 27.87 -15.92
N GLU A 411 6.92 26.82 -16.12
CA GLU A 411 6.56 25.69 -16.98
C GLU A 411 5.93 24.61 -16.12
N ILE A 412 4.69 24.21 -16.41
CA ILE A 412 3.91 23.29 -15.60
C ILE A 412 3.89 21.91 -16.25
N ILE A 413 4.33 20.88 -15.50
CA ILE A 413 4.30 19.49 -15.94
C ILE A 413 3.36 18.70 -15.01
N GLY A 414 2.35 18.04 -15.59
CA GLY A 414 1.48 17.10 -14.87
C GLY A 414 2.00 15.66 -14.96
N TYR A 415 2.23 15.00 -13.83
CA TYR A 415 2.55 13.58 -13.74
C TYR A 415 1.34 12.83 -13.19
N SER A 416 0.53 12.24 -14.08
CA SER A 416 -0.69 11.51 -13.69
C SER A 416 -0.38 10.09 -13.25
N CYS A 417 -0.70 9.77 -12.00
CA CYS A 417 -0.37 8.49 -11.37
C CYS A 417 -1.56 7.51 -11.29
N HIS A 418 -2.62 7.72 -12.09
CA HIS A 418 -3.81 6.88 -12.10
C HIS A 418 -4.19 6.48 -13.54
N PRO A 419 -4.66 5.23 -13.79
CA PRO A 419 -5.00 4.77 -15.14
C PRO A 419 -6.31 5.33 -15.69
N ILE A 420 -7.24 5.78 -14.82
CA ILE A 420 -8.52 6.36 -15.26
C ILE A 420 -8.27 7.73 -15.88
N ARG A 421 -8.79 7.93 -17.06
CA ARG A 421 -8.87 9.22 -17.78
C ARG A 421 -10.34 9.58 -17.92
N ASP A 422 -10.70 10.74 -17.40
CA ASP A 422 -12.03 11.31 -17.45
C ASP A 422 -11.99 12.80 -17.87
N GLU A 423 -13.13 13.47 -17.88
CA GLU A 423 -13.22 14.88 -18.25
C GLU A 423 -12.29 15.77 -17.41
N THR A 424 -12.18 15.50 -16.09
CA THR A 424 -11.26 16.23 -15.19
C THR A 424 -9.80 16.00 -15.58
N THR A 425 -9.45 14.78 -16.00
CA THR A 425 -8.11 14.47 -16.48
C THR A 425 -7.77 15.30 -17.72
N GLU A 426 -8.69 15.39 -18.69
CA GLU A 426 -8.47 16.16 -19.91
C GLU A 426 -8.40 17.67 -19.62
N GLN A 427 -9.18 18.17 -18.66
CA GLN A 427 -9.05 19.56 -18.19
C GLN A 427 -7.68 19.82 -17.55
N CYS A 428 -7.21 18.96 -16.66
CA CYS A 428 -5.88 19.08 -16.07
C CYS A 428 -4.78 19.04 -17.12
N HIS A 429 -4.88 18.12 -18.10
CA HIS A 429 -3.94 18.01 -19.22
C HIS A 429 -3.88 19.30 -20.03
N ALA A 430 -5.04 19.87 -20.38
CA ALA A 430 -5.12 21.11 -21.17
C ALA A 430 -4.53 22.35 -20.45
N LEU A 431 -4.45 22.33 -19.13
CA LEU A 431 -3.94 23.41 -18.29
C LEU A 431 -2.43 23.28 -17.96
N THR A 432 -1.76 22.23 -18.45
CA THR A 432 -0.33 22.01 -18.25
C THR A 432 0.44 22.21 -19.54
N ASP A 433 1.70 22.70 -19.46
CA ASP A 433 2.58 22.82 -20.65
C ASP A 433 3.01 21.44 -21.16
N ARG A 434 3.15 20.46 -20.25
CA ARG A 434 3.54 19.08 -20.57
C ARG A 434 2.78 18.12 -19.66
N TRP A 435 2.50 16.92 -20.20
CA TRP A 435 1.79 15.85 -19.49
C TRP A 435 2.52 14.52 -19.60
N VAL A 436 2.54 13.77 -18.51
CA VAL A 436 3.15 12.44 -18.43
C VAL A 436 2.19 11.47 -17.76
N ASP A 437 1.84 10.38 -18.46
CA ASP A 437 1.08 9.25 -17.89
C ASP A 437 1.99 8.42 -17.00
N ALA A 438 2.20 8.92 -15.79
CA ALA A 438 3.16 8.38 -14.83
C ALA A 438 2.69 7.08 -14.14
N TRP A 439 1.42 6.72 -14.31
CA TRP A 439 0.88 5.48 -13.75
C TRP A 439 1.53 4.21 -14.35
N GLU A 440 2.06 4.30 -15.57
CA GLU A 440 2.82 3.23 -16.24
C GLU A 440 4.29 3.16 -15.81
N LEU A 441 4.77 4.12 -15.03
CA LEU A 441 6.16 4.20 -14.62
C LEU A 441 6.34 3.66 -13.21
N SER A 442 7.32 2.78 -12.99
CA SER A 442 7.80 2.46 -11.65
C SER A 442 8.35 3.72 -10.96
N ASP A 443 8.52 3.69 -9.62
CA ASP A 443 9.03 4.85 -8.90
C ASP A 443 10.45 5.24 -9.33
N ASP A 444 11.27 4.27 -9.71
CA ASP A 444 12.60 4.51 -10.26
C ASP A 444 12.54 5.20 -11.63
N ARG A 445 11.74 4.66 -12.55
CA ARG A 445 11.56 5.25 -13.88
C ARG A 445 10.92 6.63 -13.84
N LEU A 446 9.99 6.86 -12.90
CA LEU A 446 9.40 8.17 -12.70
C LEU A 446 10.42 9.17 -12.16
N ALA A 447 11.26 8.77 -11.20
CA ALA A 447 12.33 9.61 -10.70
C ALA A 447 13.33 9.97 -11.80
N ASP A 448 13.72 9.01 -12.66
CA ASP A 448 14.60 9.25 -13.79
C ASP A 448 13.95 10.18 -14.83
N ARG A 449 12.63 10.03 -15.08
CA ARG A 449 11.87 10.91 -15.96
C ARG A 449 11.82 12.34 -15.44
N ILE A 450 11.56 12.56 -14.16
CA ILE A 450 11.52 13.87 -13.51
C ILE A 450 12.89 14.57 -13.62
N GLN A 451 13.99 13.82 -13.42
CA GLN A 451 15.33 14.35 -13.63
C GLN A 451 15.60 14.76 -15.09
N ALA A 452 15.19 13.90 -16.04
CA ALA A 452 15.32 14.18 -17.47
C ALA A 452 14.50 15.41 -17.91
N ASP A 453 13.33 15.61 -17.30
CA ASP A 453 12.48 16.79 -17.50
C ASP A 453 13.03 18.05 -16.82
N LYS A 454 14.11 17.95 -16.04
CA LYS A 454 14.79 19.04 -15.31
C LYS A 454 13.83 19.82 -14.39
N VAL A 455 12.94 19.13 -13.72
CA VAL A 455 12.00 19.74 -12.75
C VAL A 455 12.79 20.44 -11.66
N ASP A 456 12.47 21.70 -11.40
CA ASP A 456 13.09 22.52 -10.34
C ASP A 456 12.37 22.37 -9.01
N ILE A 457 11.05 22.41 -9.07
CA ILE A 457 10.16 22.26 -7.93
C ILE A 457 9.19 21.13 -8.22
N LEU A 458 9.28 20.07 -7.44
CA LEU A 458 8.41 18.91 -7.53
C LEU A 458 7.37 18.94 -6.41
N VAL A 459 6.09 18.94 -6.78
CA VAL A 459 4.98 19.10 -5.84
C VAL A 459 4.22 17.80 -5.72
N ASP A 460 4.13 17.29 -4.50
CA ASP A 460 3.29 16.18 -4.10
C ASP A 460 1.88 16.68 -3.77
N LEU A 461 0.88 16.18 -4.50
CA LEU A 461 -0.53 16.51 -4.26
C LEU A 461 -1.31 15.37 -3.60
N SER A 462 -0.64 14.31 -3.17
CA SER A 462 -1.28 13.11 -2.62
C SER A 462 -0.97 12.87 -1.14
N GLY A 463 0.23 13.24 -0.68
CA GLY A 463 0.70 12.90 0.66
C GLY A 463 0.63 11.39 0.90
N HIS A 464 0.17 10.96 2.05
CA HIS A 464 -0.03 9.55 2.40
C HIS A 464 -1.36 8.95 1.90
N SER A 465 -2.10 9.61 1.00
CA SER A 465 -3.32 9.04 0.43
C SER A 465 -3.05 7.87 -0.52
N ALA A 466 -4.09 7.13 -0.87
CA ALA A 466 -3.98 6.00 -1.79
C ALA A 466 -3.45 6.44 -3.18
N GLY A 467 -2.57 5.64 -3.77
CA GLY A 467 -1.97 5.93 -5.07
C GLY A 467 -0.82 6.94 -5.04
N ASN A 468 -0.39 7.38 -3.83
CA ASN A 468 0.76 8.28 -3.68
C ASN A 468 2.05 7.70 -4.28
N ARG A 469 3.03 8.58 -4.47
CA ARG A 469 4.36 8.24 -5.01
C ARG A 469 5.49 8.66 -4.06
N LEU A 470 5.26 8.60 -2.73
CA LEU A 470 6.23 9.01 -1.72
C LEU A 470 7.55 8.25 -1.83
N ALA A 471 7.53 6.97 -2.25
CA ALA A 471 8.74 6.22 -2.54
C ALA A 471 9.56 6.80 -3.71
N MET A 472 8.93 7.43 -4.69
CA MET A 472 9.59 8.20 -5.74
C MET A 472 10.18 9.50 -5.17
N PHE A 473 9.43 10.25 -4.35
CA PHE A 473 9.92 11.47 -3.69
C PHE A 473 11.10 11.17 -2.75
N ALA A 474 11.11 10.00 -2.08
CA ALA A 474 12.22 9.57 -1.22
C ALA A 474 13.56 9.48 -1.97
N ARG A 475 13.55 9.31 -3.30
CA ARG A 475 14.72 9.31 -4.17
C ARG A 475 15.29 10.70 -4.46
N LYS A 476 14.59 11.76 -4.07
CA LYS A 476 14.95 13.18 -4.27
C LYS A 476 15.30 13.51 -5.74
N PRO A 477 14.38 13.31 -6.70
CA PRO A 477 14.68 13.54 -8.12
C PRO A 477 14.70 15.02 -8.52
N ALA A 478 14.26 15.94 -7.67
CA ALA A 478 14.25 17.38 -7.90
C ALA A 478 14.96 18.15 -6.77
N PRO A 479 15.53 19.34 -7.05
CA PRO A 479 16.19 20.16 -6.03
C PRO A 479 15.27 20.52 -4.86
N ILE A 480 14.05 20.93 -5.19
CA ILE A 480 13.05 21.36 -4.21
C ILE A 480 11.83 20.44 -4.31
N GLN A 481 11.40 19.91 -3.19
CA GLN A 481 10.22 19.07 -3.06
C GLN A 481 9.23 19.68 -2.08
N VAL A 482 7.99 19.77 -2.50
CA VAL A 482 6.91 20.46 -1.75
C VAL A 482 5.74 19.50 -1.59
N SER A 483 5.19 19.38 -0.40
CA SER A 483 3.89 18.71 -0.18
C SER A 483 2.79 19.76 -0.07
N ALA A 484 1.63 19.50 -0.69
CA ALA A 484 0.55 20.48 -0.77
C ALA A 484 -0.82 19.82 -0.97
N ILE A 485 -1.87 20.50 -0.55
CA ILE A 485 -3.31 20.31 -0.89
C ILE A 485 -3.89 18.95 -0.50
N GLY A 486 -3.48 17.85 -1.09
CA GLY A 486 -4.20 16.55 -1.01
C GLY A 486 -4.37 16.02 0.40
N HIS A 487 -3.28 15.63 1.07
CA HIS A 487 -3.28 15.24 2.48
C HIS A 487 -2.21 16.04 3.23
N ALA A 488 -2.46 17.35 3.37
CA ALA A 488 -1.53 18.34 3.91
C ALA A 488 -1.29 18.21 5.44
N THR A 489 -0.95 17.02 5.89
CA THR A 489 -0.72 16.69 7.31
C THR A 489 0.75 16.33 7.60
N GLY A 490 1.64 16.62 6.63
CA GLY A 490 3.05 16.26 6.65
C GLY A 490 3.33 14.85 6.11
N THR A 491 4.53 14.65 5.58
CA THR A 491 4.95 13.36 5.03
C THR A 491 5.85 12.58 5.99
N GLY A 492 6.48 13.27 6.96
CA GLY A 492 7.50 12.70 7.85
C GLY A 492 8.84 12.42 7.14
N MET A 493 9.03 12.99 5.95
CA MET A 493 10.20 12.73 5.09
C MET A 493 11.15 13.92 5.09
N PRO A 494 12.39 13.81 5.64
CA PRO A 494 13.35 14.92 5.62
C PRO A 494 13.81 15.37 4.23
N VAL A 495 13.47 14.62 3.19
CA VAL A 495 13.74 14.98 1.78
C VAL A 495 12.66 15.85 1.15
N MET A 496 11.53 16.04 1.83
CA MET A 496 10.52 17.05 1.48
C MET A 496 10.94 18.37 2.13
N ASP A 497 11.15 19.40 1.34
CA ASP A 497 11.70 20.66 1.83
C ASP A 497 10.64 21.55 2.48
N TYR A 498 9.44 21.58 1.86
CA TYR A 498 8.35 22.46 2.30
C TYR A 498 7.00 21.73 2.34
N LEU A 499 6.15 22.20 3.26
CA LEU A 499 4.73 21.89 3.30
C LEU A 499 3.94 23.21 3.18
N LEU A 500 3.09 23.32 2.16
CA LEU A 500 2.16 24.44 2.03
C LEU A 500 1.00 24.25 3.00
N ALA A 501 0.86 25.17 3.95
CA ALA A 501 -0.15 25.10 5.00
C ALA A 501 -0.58 26.51 5.44
N ASP A 502 -1.17 26.64 6.60
CA ASP A 502 -1.48 27.90 7.28
C ASP A 502 -1.31 27.77 8.79
N ALA A 503 -1.21 28.91 9.49
CA ALA A 503 -0.99 28.95 10.94
C ALA A 503 -2.18 28.42 11.77
N THR A 504 -3.39 28.34 11.20
CA THR A 504 -4.54 27.73 11.88
C THR A 504 -4.47 26.21 11.75
N LEU A 505 -4.11 25.70 10.58
CA LEU A 505 -3.98 24.29 10.30
C LEU A 505 -2.79 23.68 11.08
N ILE A 506 -1.63 24.34 11.02
CA ILE A 506 -0.40 23.92 11.69
C ILE A 506 0.13 25.07 12.54
N PRO A 507 -0.30 25.14 13.81
CA PRO A 507 0.17 26.16 14.76
C PRO A 507 1.69 26.13 14.95
N THR A 508 2.26 27.29 15.28
CA THR A 508 3.72 27.45 15.36
C THR A 508 4.37 26.48 16.37
N GLU A 509 3.69 26.22 17.47
CA GLU A 509 4.17 25.36 18.56
C GLU A 509 4.33 23.89 18.18
N VAL A 510 3.61 23.40 17.14
CA VAL A 510 3.69 22.00 16.67
C VAL A 510 4.55 21.84 15.43
N ARG A 511 5.00 22.91 14.80
CA ARG A 511 5.85 22.87 13.59
C ARG A 511 7.13 22.05 13.75
N PRO A 512 7.80 22.04 14.93
CA PRO A 512 8.99 21.19 15.13
C PRO A 512 8.74 19.67 15.03
N LEU A 513 7.48 19.23 15.00
CA LEU A 513 7.10 17.81 14.80
C LEU A 513 7.12 17.39 13.32
N PHE A 514 7.16 18.34 12.40
CA PHE A 514 7.15 18.10 10.96
C PHE A 514 8.57 18.03 10.41
N ALA A 515 8.79 17.15 9.46
CA ALA A 515 10.06 17.05 8.75
C ALA A 515 10.27 18.20 7.76
N GLU A 516 9.18 18.74 7.24
CA GLU A 516 9.13 19.82 6.27
C GLU A 516 9.14 21.20 6.95
N LYS A 517 9.68 22.19 6.27
CA LYS A 517 9.44 23.60 6.63
C LYS A 517 8.03 24.01 6.25
N ILE A 518 7.28 24.56 7.21
CA ILE A 518 5.93 25.06 6.94
C ILE A 518 6.01 26.41 6.23
N HIS A 519 5.39 26.50 5.06
CA HIS A 519 5.17 27.73 4.33
C HIS A 519 3.73 28.17 4.46
N ASP A 520 3.53 29.31 5.13
CA ASP A 520 2.20 29.85 5.40
C ASP A 520 1.59 30.46 4.14
N LEU A 521 0.40 30.00 3.80
CA LEU A 521 -0.54 30.59 2.86
C LEU A 521 -1.74 31.15 3.63
N PRO A 522 -2.62 31.95 3.02
CA PRO A 522 -3.87 32.40 3.67
C PRO A 522 -4.77 31.26 4.12
N CYS A 523 -4.71 30.12 3.43
CA CYS A 523 -5.33 28.85 3.75
C CYS A 523 -4.57 27.73 3.02
N ALA A 524 -4.51 26.55 3.59
CA ALA A 524 -3.82 25.39 2.97
C ALA A 524 -4.44 24.95 1.65
N ILE A 525 -5.73 25.18 1.45
CA ILE A 525 -6.46 24.80 0.23
C ILE A 525 -7.40 25.94 -0.21
N THR A 526 -7.61 26.03 -1.53
CA THR A 526 -8.69 26.84 -2.13
C THR A 526 -9.48 25.95 -3.09
N ILE A 527 -10.71 26.33 -3.42
CA ILE A 527 -11.47 25.70 -4.50
C ILE A 527 -12.13 26.75 -5.39
N ALA A 528 -12.25 26.46 -6.67
CA ALA A 528 -12.95 27.34 -7.59
C ALA A 528 -14.42 27.50 -7.17
N PRO A 529 -14.98 28.71 -7.29
CA PRO A 529 -16.39 28.92 -7.04
C PRO A 529 -17.22 28.08 -8.03
N PRO A 530 -18.39 27.57 -7.59
CA PRO A 530 -19.32 26.94 -8.50
C PRO A 530 -19.83 27.96 -9.53
N PRO A 531 -20.45 27.49 -10.64
CA PRO A 531 -21.18 28.37 -11.54
C PRO A 531 -22.14 29.27 -10.74
N GLU A 532 -22.34 30.52 -11.20
CA GLU A 532 -23.14 31.50 -10.48
C GLU A 532 -24.55 30.97 -10.12
N ILE A 533 -24.71 30.58 -8.87
CA ILE A 533 -25.99 30.23 -8.27
C ILE A 533 -26.25 31.32 -7.22
N PRO A 534 -27.29 32.15 -7.40
CA PRO A 534 -27.56 33.22 -6.43
C PRO A 534 -27.87 32.60 -5.06
N PRO A 535 -27.41 33.23 -3.96
CA PRO A 535 -27.75 32.79 -2.62
C PRO A 535 -29.27 32.71 -2.45
N SER A 536 -29.75 31.55 -1.98
CA SER A 536 -31.16 31.39 -1.70
C SER A 536 -31.58 32.19 -0.45
N PRO A 537 -32.84 32.63 -0.34
CA PRO A 537 -33.34 33.19 0.90
C PRO A 537 -33.16 32.24 2.09
N LEU A 538 -33.05 32.78 3.30
CA LEU A 538 -32.83 32.03 4.52
C LEU A 538 -33.98 31.04 4.77
N PRO A 539 -33.78 29.71 4.76
CA PRO A 539 -34.88 28.74 4.83
C PRO A 539 -35.75 28.84 6.08
N MET A 540 -35.16 29.15 7.25
CA MET A 540 -35.86 29.19 8.53
C MET A 540 -36.99 30.25 8.55
N ILE A 541 -36.88 31.32 7.75
CA ILE A 541 -37.93 32.34 7.65
C ILE A 541 -39.21 31.72 7.06
N ARG A 542 -39.07 30.86 6.05
CA ARG A 542 -40.19 30.15 5.42
C ARG A 542 -40.66 28.96 6.24
N ASN A 543 -39.72 28.24 6.82
CA ASN A 543 -39.99 26.96 7.46
C ASN A 543 -40.46 27.09 8.91
N GLY A 544 -40.14 28.20 9.58
CA GLY A 544 -40.41 28.39 11.00
C GLY A 544 -39.48 27.64 11.96
N TYR A 545 -38.45 26.97 11.42
CA TYR A 545 -37.45 26.26 12.19
C TYR A 545 -36.08 26.27 11.48
N VAL A 546 -35.02 26.12 12.25
CA VAL A 546 -33.65 26.08 11.75
C VAL A 546 -33.37 24.70 11.13
N THR A 547 -32.74 24.68 9.96
CA THR A 547 -32.21 23.48 9.32
C THR A 547 -30.68 23.50 9.34
N PHE A 548 -30.09 22.55 10.05
CA PHE A 548 -28.65 22.29 10.02
C PHE A 548 -28.30 21.33 8.90
N GLY A 549 -27.16 21.54 8.23
CA GLY A 549 -26.68 20.68 7.14
C GLY A 549 -25.34 20.04 7.44
N VAL A 550 -25.18 18.77 7.07
CA VAL A 550 -23.92 18.01 7.09
C VAL A 550 -23.73 17.34 5.74
N LEU A 551 -22.97 17.99 4.84
CA LEU A 551 -22.68 17.48 3.51
C LEU A 551 -21.27 16.90 3.47
N ASN A 552 -21.02 15.92 4.35
CA ASN A 552 -19.72 15.30 4.55
C ASN A 552 -19.81 13.78 4.45
N ARG A 553 -18.65 13.13 4.26
CA ARG A 553 -18.54 11.68 4.33
C ARG A 553 -19.04 11.18 5.69
N ILE A 554 -19.83 10.11 5.66
CA ILE A 554 -20.45 9.57 6.88
C ILE A 554 -19.43 9.01 7.89
N ASP A 555 -18.26 8.57 7.44
CA ASP A 555 -17.15 8.13 8.29
C ASP A 555 -16.48 9.26 9.09
N LYS A 556 -16.69 10.53 8.70
CA LYS A 556 -16.30 11.70 9.48
C LYS A 556 -17.29 12.02 10.63
N ILE A 557 -18.50 11.48 10.57
CA ILE A 557 -19.53 11.69 11.59
C ILE A 557 -19.25 10.79 12.79
N SER A 558 -18.47 11.28 13.75
CA SER A 558 -18.11 10.55 14.96
C SER A 558 -19.23 10.56 16.00
N ASP A 559 -19.18 9.64 16.97
CA ASP A 559 -20.13 9.65 18.09
C ASP A 559 -20.05 10.92 18.97
N PRO A 560 -18.84 11.48 19.25
CA PRO A 560 -18.74 12.79 19.87
C PRO A 560 -19.41 13.91 19.07
N ALA A 561 -19.35 13.88 17.72
CA ALA A 561 -20.05 14.85 16.88
C ALA A 561 -21.58 14.71 17.00
N LEU A 562 -22.09 13.46 16.94
CA LEU A 562 -23.51 13.17 17.13
C LEU A 562 -24.02 13.61 18.51
N ALA A 563 -23.24 13.36 19.57
CA ALA A 563 -23.59 13.81 20.92
C ALA A 563 -23.69 15.35 21.02
N LEU A 564 -22.72 16.07 20.42
CA LEU A 564 -22.75 17.52 20.38
C LEU A 564 -23.93 18.06 19.54
N TRP A 565 -24.21 17.47 18.39
CA TRP A 565 -25.34 17.87 17.55
C TRP A 565 -26.69 17.56 18.23
N SER A 566 -26.77 16.45 18.99
CA SER A 566 -27.95 16.19 19.85
C SER A 566 -28.16 17.31 20.90
N LYS A 567 -27.10 17.67 21.63
CA LYS A 567 -27.11 18.79 22.59
C LYS A 567 -27.54 20.09 21.92
N LEU A 568 -27.02 20.37 20.72
CA LEU A 568 -27.40 21.53 19.92
C LEU A 568 -28.90 21.52 19.57
N MET A 569 -29.40 20.39 19.08
CA MET A 569 -30.81 20.26 18.69
C MET A 569 -31.76 20.29 19.88
N GLN A 570 -31.33 19.87 21.07
CA GLN A 570 -32.09 20.05 22.32
C GLN A 570 -32.14 21.52 22.73
N ALA A 571 -31.04 22.27 22.55
CA ALA A 571 -30.96 23.68 22.83
C ALA A 571 -31.78 24.56 21.84
N LEU A 572 -32.13 24.00 20.68
CA LEU A 572 -32.98 24.64 19.64
C LEU A 572 -34.15 23.70 19.28
N PRO A 573 -35.22 23.67 20.10
CA PRO A 573 -36.38 22.81 19.84
C PRO A 573 -37.00 23.14 18.47
N GLY A 574 -37.38 22.07 17.75
CA GLY A 574 -37.95 22.19 16.39
C GLY A 574 -36.91 22.23 15.26
N SER A 575 -35.61 22.43 15.55
CA SER A 575 -34.58 22.37 14.50
C SER A 575 -34.52 21.02 13.81
N ARG A 576 -34.05 21.02 12.58
CA ARG A 576 -33.91 19.83 11.72
C ARG A 576 -32.44 19.62 11.32
N LEU A 577 -32.07 18.37 11.05
CA LEU A 577 -30.74 17.98 10.54
C LEU A 577 -30.88 17.34 9.17
N LEU A 578 -30.10 17.82 8.20
CA LEU A 578 -30.01 17.25 6.87
C LEU A 578 -28.58 16.67 6.69
N ILE A 579 -28.49 15.37 6.43
CA ILE A 579 -27.21 14.69 6.18
C ILE A 579 -27.19 14.21 4.73
N LYS A 580 -26.12 14.52 3.98
CA LYS A 580 -26.00 14.12 2.58
C LYS A 580 -24.63 13.55 2.27
N HIS A 581 -24.61 12.29 1.75
CA HIS A 581 -23.41 11.64 1.20
C HIS A 581 -23.79 10.46 0.32
N ALA A 582 -23.00 10.15 -0.70
CA ALA A 582 -23.23 9.02 -1.62
C ALA A 582 -23.34 7.66 -0.92
N ALA A 583 -22.61 7.43 0.17
CA ALA A 583 -22.69 6.17 0.93
C ALA A 583 -24.06 5.91 1.59
N ILE A 584 -24.93 6.90 1.65
CA ILE A 584 -26.31 6.76 2.17
C ILE A 584 -27.21 5.95 1.21
N ASP A 585 -26.80 5.78 -0.04
CA ASP A 585 -27.47 4.89 -0.99
C ASP A 585 -27.33 3.41 -0.62
N ASP A 586 -26.29 3.05 0.14
CA ASP A 586 -26.18 1.73 0.77
C ASP A 586 -27.12 1.65 1.99
N PRO A 587 -28.14 0.76 1.96
CA PRO A 587 -29.11 0.63 3.05
C PRO A 587 -28.46 0.32 4.40
N LEU A 588 -27.40 -0.51 4.42
CA LEU A 588 -26.73 -0.92 5.65
C LEU A 588 -26.01 0.29 6.32
N LEU A 589 -25.30 1.08 5.52
CA LEU A 589 -24.60 2.26 6.01
C LEU A 589 -25.58 3.36 6.44
N ARG A 590 -26.67 3.55 5.69
CA ARG A 590 -27.74 4.47 6.03
C ARG A 590 -28.42 4.09 7.34
N ASP A 591 -28.86 2.82 7.45
CA ASP A 591 -29.59 2.35 8.63
C ASP A 591 -28.70 2.35 9.88
N GLY A 592 -27.40 2.05 9.71
CA GLY A 592 -26.39 2.21 10.76
C GLY A 592 -26.22 3.68 11.22
N LEU A 593 -26.19 4.63 10.29
CA LEU A 593 -26.14 6.05 10.62
C LEU A 593 -27.42 6.51 11.36
N ILE A 594 -28.59 6.09 10.88
CA ILE A 594 -29.88 6.36 11.52
C ILE A 594 -29.89 5.84 12.96
N ALA A 595 -29.51 4.59 13.16
CA ALA A 595 -29.45 3.97 14.48
C ALA A 595 -28.51 4.73 15.42
N ARG A 596 -27.34 5.18 14.94
CA ARG A 596 -26.41 6.01 15.71
C ARG A 596 -27.01 7.38 16.07
N CYS A 597 -27.67 8.07 15.14
CA CYS A 597 -28.35 9.34 15.41
C CYS A 597 -29.39 9.16 16.52
N VAL A 598 -30.22 8.15 16.44
CA VAL A 598 -31.27 7.84 17.44
C VAL A 598 -30.65 7.48 18.80
N ALA A 599 -29.59 6.66 18.81
CA ALA A 599 -28.88 6.28 20.04
C ALA A 599 -28.30 7.51 20.77
N HIS A 600 -27.88 8.54 20.03
CA HIS A 600 -27.43 9.81 20.60
C HIS A 600 -28.57 10.80 20.92
N GLY A 601 -29.85 10.39 20.81
CA GLY A 601 -31.01 11.20 21.20
C GLY A 601 -31.50 12.17 20.13
N ILE A 602 -31.11 12.02 18.87
CA ILE A 602 -31.70 12.75 17.74
C ILE A 602 -32.91 11.96 17.25
N ALA A 603 -34.12 12.47 17.45
CA ALA A 603 -35.34 11.79 17.03
C ALA A 603 -35.41 11.63 15.51
N GLU A 604 -35.89 10.47 15.03
CA GLU A 604 -35.86 10.10 13.60
C GLU A 604 -36.65 11.07 12.71
N ASP A 605 -37.72 11.66 13.23
CA ASP A 605 -38.51 12.68 12.52
C ASP A 605 -37.82 14.04 12.40
N ARG A 606 -36.69 14.23 13.08
CA ARG A 606 -35.91 15.47 13.09
C ARG A 606 -34.73 15.49 12.16
N PHE A 607 -34.42 14.39 11.46
CA PHE A 607 -33.34 14.39 10.48
C PHE A 607 -33.75 13.72 9.17
N ARG A 608 -33.04 14.07 8.10
CA ARG A 608 -33.23 13.54 6.77
C ARG A 608 -31.89 13.16 6.16
N CYS A 609 -31.81 11.96 5.61
CA CYS A 609 -30.64 11.45 4.91
C CYS A 609 -30.86 11.52 3.39
N LEU A 610 -29.87 12.05 2.66
CA LEU A 610 -29.87 12.15 1.20
C LEU A 610 -28.66 11.42 0.63
N GLY A 611 -28.88 10.63 -0.42
CA GLY A 611 -27.87 9.88 -1.15
C GLY A 611 -27.10 10.70 -2.18
N ASN A 612 -26.57 9.99 -3.20
CA ASN A 612 -25.85 10.59 -4.31
C ASN A 612 -26.75 11.45 -5.20
N SER A 613 -26.17 12.42 -5.86
CA SER A 613 -26.85 13.24 -6.88
C SER A 613 -25.81 13.90 -7.80
N ALA A 614 -26.24 14.36 -8.96
CA ALA A 614 -25.40 15.16 -9.84
C ALA A 614 -24.92 16.45 -9.15
N ARG A 615 -23.81 17.02 -9.61
CA ARG A 615 -23.18 18.22 -9.00
C ARG A 615 -24.13 19.41 -8.83
N PRO A 616 -24.94 19.81 -9.82
CA PRO A 616 -25.90 20.93 -9.67
C PRO A 616 -26.95 20.66 -8.57
N GLU A 617 -27.47 19.44 -8.52
CA GLU A 617 -28.46 19.02 -7.51
C GLU A 617 -27.83 18.96 -6.11
N HIS A 618 -26.56 18.51 -6.03
CA HIS A 618 -25.81 18.54 -4.78
C HIS A 618 -25.71 19.96 -4.22
N LEU A 619 -25.33 20.93 -5.05
CA LEU A 619 -25.22 22.32 -4.66
C LEU A 619 -26.57 22.95 -4.32
N ALA A 620 -27.65 22.55 -5.01
CA ALA A 620 -29.00 23.04 -4.73
C ALA A 620 -29.50 22.70 -3.32
N VAL A 621 -28.98 21.64 -2.69
CA VAL A 621 -29.34 21.27 -1.30
C VAL A 621 -28.99 22.36 -0.29
N PHE A 622 -27.94 23.17 -0.54
CA PHE A 622 -27.61 24.30 0.34
C PHE A 622 -28.72 25.34 0.45
N ALA A 623 -29.66 25.39 -0.49
CA ALA A 623 -30.87 26.22 -0.40
C ALA A 623 -31.86 25.76 0.68
N GLU A 624 -31.71 24.56 1.23
CA GLU A 624 -32.53 24.02 2.30
C GLU A 624 -31.88 24.17 3.70
N ILE A 625 -30.64 24.65 3.76
CA ILE A 625 -29.81 24.70 4.97
C ILE A 625 -29.61 26.13 5.43
N ASP A 626 -29.81 26.39 6.73
CA ASP A 626 -29.56 27.68 7.35
C ASP A 626 -28.12 27.84 7.81
N MET A 627 -27.55 26.79 8.43
CA MET A 627 -26.18 26.71 8.92
C MET A 627 -25.62 25.29 8.70
N SER A 628 -24.38 25.17 8.25
CA SER A 628 -23.71 23.90 8.16
C SER A 628 -22.96 23.53 9.44
N LEU A 629 -23.00 22.27 9.81
CA LEU A 629 -22.24 21.71 10.93
C LEU A 629 -21.03 20.94 10.41
N ASP A 630 -19.86 21.36 10.83
CA ASP A 630 -18.62 20.70 10.46
C ASP A 630 -18.38 19.48 11.36
N PRO A 631 -18.14 18.29 10.81
CA PRO A 631 -17.86 17.10 11.60
C PRO A 631 -16.47 17.18 12.25
N PHE A 632 -16.27 16.40 13.30
CA PHE A 632 -14.99 16.22 13.97
C PHE A 632 -14.86 14.77 14.50
N PRO A 633 -13.62 14.24 14.73
CA PRO A 633 -12.33 14.95 14.76
C PRO A 633 -11.78 15.38 13.39
N GLN A 634 -12.26 14.83 12.28
CA GLN A 634 -11.85 15.22 10.94
C GLN A 634 -12.86 16.17 10.30
N ASN A 635 -12.44 17.42 10.08
CA ASN A 635 -13.28 18.46 9.50
C ASN A 635 -13.56 18.31 8.00
N GLY A 636 -14.48 19.10 7.48
CA GLY A 636 -14.71 19.32 6.05
C GLY A 636 -13.62 20.22 5.45
N GLY A 637 -13.18 19.90 4.24
CA GLY A 637 -12.36 20.79 3.41
C GLY A 637 -13.21 21.33 2.26
N THR A 638 -13.38 20.56 1.20
CA THR A 638 -14.22 20.90 0.04
C THR A 638 -15.64 21.26 0.42
N SER A 639 -16.29 20.47 1.28
CA SER A 639 -17.66 20.73 1.73
C SER A 639 -17.80 22.03 2.53
N THR A 640 -16.78 22.45 3.27
CA THR A 640 -16.75 23.74 3.96
C THR A 640 -16.68 24.89 2.96
N TRP A 641 -15.80 24.82 1.97
CA TRP A 641 -15.73 25.78 0.88
C TRP A 641 -17.06 25.90 0.11
N GLU A 642 -17.65 24.73 -0.29
CA GLU A 642 -18.93 24.71 -0.99
C GLU A 642 -20.05 25.37 -0.18
N SER A 643 -20.12 25.07 1.11
CA SER A 643 -21.09 25.69 2.01
C SER A 643 -20.97 27.22 2.00
N LEU A 644 -19.75 27.72 2.19
CA LEU A 644 -19.49 29.18 2.22
C LEU A 644 -19.77 29.83 0.85
N GLN A 645 -19.37 29.22 -0.24
CA GLN A 645 -19.62 29.69 -1.61
C GLN A 645 -21.12 29.72 -1.94
N MET A 646 -21.89 28.78 -1.39
CA MET A 646 -23.36 28.73 -1.53
C MET A 646 -24.10 29.64 -0.53
N GLY A 647 -23.39 30.48 0.23
CA GLY A 647 -23.95 31.41 1.19
C GLY A 647 -24.35 30.81 2.53
N VAL A 648 -23.93 29.55 2.81
CA VAL A 648 -24.29 28.89 4.08
C VAL A 648 -23.08 28.93 5.04
N PRO A 649 -23.17 29.67 6.16
CA PRO A 649 -22.07 29.71 7.12
C PRO A 649 -21.90 28.38 7.83
N VAL A 650 -20.65 28.10 8.24
CA VAL A 650 -20.25 26.81 8.81
C VAL A 650 -19.81 27.00 10.26
N ILE A 651 -20.46 26.28 11.17
CA ILE A 651 -20.02 26.20 12.56
C ILE A 651 -18.97 25.06 12.63
N THR A 652 -17.79 25.40 13.10
CA THR A 652 -16.68 24.43 13.23
C THR A 652 -16.07 24.52 14.63
N LYS A 653 -15.44 23.41 15.05
CA LYS A 653 -14.67 23.32 16.29
C LYS A 653 -13.23 22.97 15.99
N LEU A 654 -12.25 23.71 16.55
CA LEU A 654 -10.84 23.43 16.34
C LEU A 654 -10.44 22.11 17.04
N GLY A 655 -9.90 21.21 16.24
CA GLY A 655 -9.36 19.93 16.73
C GLY A 655 -7.90 20.03 17.18
N LYS A 656 -7.38 18.88 17.62
CA LYS A 656 -5.99 18.72 18.07
C LYS A 656 -5.03 18.27 16.95
N THR A 657 -5.52 18.16 15.71
CA THR A 657 -4.80 17.65 14.54
C THR A 657 -4.99 18.57 13.34
N ALA A 658 -4.12 18.48 12.33
CA ALA A 658 -4.28 19.26 11.11
C ALA A 658 -5.64 18.98 10.43
N SER A 659 -6.03 17.72 10.28
CA SER A 659 -7.31 17.32 9.70
C SER A 659 -8.53 17.80 10.49
N GLY A 660 -8.39 17.99 11.81
CA GLY A 660 -9.42 18.54 12.69
C GLY A 660 -9.43 20.08 12.79
N ARG A 661 -8.62 20.77 12.00
CA ARG A 661 -8.49 22.23 12.00
C ARG A 661 -8.76 22.87 10.65
N ILE A 662 -8.87 22.05 9.59
CA ILE A 662 -9.01 22.54 8.22
C ILE A 662 -10.30 23.37 8.02
N GLY A 663 -11.43 22.97 8.62
CA GLY A 663 -12.67 23.73 8.58
C GLY A 663 -12.51 25.10 9.24
N GLY A 664 -11.85 25.14 10.40
CA GLY A 664 -11.53 26.39 11.11
C GLY A 664 -10.58 27.30 10.33
N ALA A 665 -9.58 26.71 9.64
CA ALA A 665 -8.67 27.46 8.76
C ALA A 665 -9.43 28.16 7.63
N ILE A 666 -10.32 27.44 6.95
CA ILE A 666 -11.15 27.96 5.87
C ILE A 666 -12.08 29.07 6.38
N VAL A 667 -12.82 28.82 7.46
CA VAL A 667 -13.75 29.75 8.05
C VAL A 667 -13.06 31.07 8.49
N ARG A 668 -11.87 30.96 9.08
CA ARG A 668 -11.01 32.09 9.43
C ARG A 668 -10.52 32.88 8.23
N ALA A 669 -10.06 32.16 7.18
CA ALA A 669 -9.54 32.79 5.98
C ALA A 669 -10.55 33.65 5.21
N VAL A 670 -11.85 33.40 5.37
CA VAL A 670 -12.92 34.21 4.79
C VAL A 670 -13.47 35.25 5.76
N GLY A 671 -12.86 35.45 6.93
CA GLY A 671 -13.25 36.49 7.89
C GLY A 671 -14.38 36.10 8.86
N LEU A 672 -14.72 34.82 8.97
CA LEU A 672 -15.78 34.32 9.87
C LEU A 672 -15.21 33.71 11.18
N GLY A 673 -14.21 34.35 11.80
CA GLY A 673 -13.60 33.84 13.04
C GLY A 673 -14.61 33.59 14.18
N ASP A 674 -15.69 34.34 14.27
CA ASP A 674 -16.78 34.17 15.25
C ASP A 674 -17.59 32.85 15.07
N TRP A 675 -17.38 32.12 13.99
CA TRP A 675 -18.03 30.82 13.71
C TRP A 675 -17.18 29.64 14.12
N ILE A 676 -16.02 29.88 14.73
CA ILE A 676 -15.09 28.86 15.22
C ILE A 676 -15.27 28.73 16.73
N ALA A 677 -15.61 27.52 17.18
CA ALA A 677 -15.73 27.19 18.59
C ALA A 677 -14.45 26.57 19.14
N ASP A 678 -14.10 26.89 20.37
CA ASP A 678 -12.99 26.25 21.10
C ASP A 678 -13.46 24.98 21.85
N ASP A 679 -14.75 24.97 22.23
CA ASP A 679 -15.36 23.86 22.98
C ASP A 679 -16.83 23.61 22.55
N ASP A 680 -17.46 22.61 23.19
CA ASP A 680 -18.84 22.21 22.89
C ASP A 680 -19.88 23.26 23.28
N ASP A 681 -19.65 23.99 24.35
CA ASP A 681 -20.56 25.03 24.81
C ASP A 681 -20.53 26.26 23.87
N GLY A 682 -19.33 26.65 23.44
CA GLY A 682 -19.13 27.67 22.42
C GLY A 682 -19.79 27.29 21.09
N TYR A 683 -19.69 26.00 20.67
CA TYR A 683 -20.33 25.50 19.45
C TYR A 683 -21.85 25.68 19.48
N VAL A 684 -22.51 25.32 20.61
CA VAL A 684 -23.95 25.50 20.82
C VAL A 684 -24.29 26.97 20.93
N ALA A 685 -23.46 27.79 21.59
CA ALA A 685 -23.68 29.21 21.75
C ALA A 685 -23.69 29.97 20.42
N ILE A 686 -22.76 29.64 19.50
CA ILE A 686 -22.73 30.21 18.14
C ILE A 686 -24.05 29.91 17.41
N ALA A 687 -24.48 28.66 17.37
CA ALA A 687 -25.73 28.28 16.71
C ALA A 687 -26.95 29.00 17.29
N ARG A 688 -27.04 29.09 18.62
CA ARG A 688 -28.14 29.82 19.30
C ARG A 688 -28.14 31.32 18.99
N LYS A 689 -26.95 31.94 18.99
CA LYS A 689 -26.79 33.38 18.67
C LYS A 689 -27.41 33.73 17.32
N PHE A 690 -27.08 32.91 16.28
CA PHE A 690 -27.55 33.20 14.92
C PHE A 690 -28.95 32.66 14.65
N ALA A 691 -29.38 31.56 15.27
CA ALA A 691 -30.77 31.10 15.23
C ALA A 691 -31.78 32.10 15.85
N SER A 692 -31.36 32.85 16.87
CA SER A 692 -32.19 33.88 17.51
C SER A 692 -32.13 35.23 16.81
N ASN A 693 -31.32 35.40 15.77
CA ASN A 693 -31.21 36.62 14.99
C ASN A 693 -31.26 36.35 13.48
N PRO A 694 -32.44 36.03 12.93
CA PRO A 694 -32.62 35.72 11.52
C PRO A 694 -32.13 36.78 10.54
N ASP A 695 -32.28 38.06 10.90
CA ASP A 695 -31.86 39.19 10.05
C ASP A 695 -30.34 39.22 9.90
N ALA A 696 -29.61 39.03 11.00
CA ALA A 696 -28.15 38.96 10.95
C ALA A 696 -27.68 37.73 10.15
N LEU A 697 -28.33 36.57 10.32
CA LEU A 697 -28.00 35.34 9.57
C LEU A 697 -28.32 35.52 8.07
N ALA A 698 -29.43 36.18 7.72
CA ALA A 698 -29.78 36.48 6.33
C ALA A 698 -28.78 37.44 5.67
N ALA A 699 -28.32 38.46 6.41
CA ALA A 699 -27.29 39.39 5.94
C ALA A 699 -25.95 38.66 5.68
N ILE A 700 -25.52 37.77 6.59
CA ILE A 700 -24.32 36.92 6.39
C ILE A 700 -24.52 36.05 5.15
N ARG A 701 -25.62 35.32 5.03
CA ARG A 701 -25.94 34.46 3.89
C ARG A 701 -25.83 35.21 2.55
N ALA A 702 -26.41 36.37 2.47
CA ALA A 702 -26.39 37.20 1.25
C ALA A 702 -24.99 37.72 0.90
N GLY A 703 -24.19 38.10 1.91
CA GLY A 703 -22.85 38.65 1.73
C GLY A 703 -21.73 37.60 1.56
N LEU A 704 -21.98 36.37 1.99
CA LEU A 704 -20.91 35.34 2.13
C LEU A 704 -20.21 34.96 0.82
N PRO A 705 -20.90 34.78 -0.33
CA PRO A 705 -20.19 34.50 -1.59
C PRO A 705 -19.23 35.62 -1.99
N ALA A 706 -19.60 36.88 -1.77
CA ALA A 706 -18.73 38.02 -2.03
C ALA A 706 -17.54 38.07 -1.04
N MET A 707 -17.77 37.75 0.23
CA MET A 707 -16.69 37.65 1.23
C MET A 707 -15.68 36.58 0.82
N VAL A 708 -16.16 35.44 0.38
CA VAL A 708 -15.30 34.35 -0.13
C VAL A 708 -14.49 34.84 -1.33
N ALA A 709 -15.15 35.37 -2.36
CA ALA A 709 -14.51 35.82 -3.61
C ALA A 709 -13.46 36.92 -3.40
N ASN A 710 -13.66 37.76 -2.38
CA ASN A 710 -12.74 38.87 -2.05
C ASN A 710 -11.64 38.47 -1.05
N SER A 711 -11.71 37.29 -0.44
CA SER A 711 -10.66 36.79 0.46
C SER A 711 -9.43 36.37 -0.32
N GLU A 712 -8.25 36.42 0.29
CA GLU A 712 -7.00 35.94 -0.35
C GLU A 712 -7.05 34.44 -0.63
N ALA A 713 -7.75 33.68 0.20
CA ALA A 713 -7.89 32.25 0.06
C ALA A 713 -8.95 31.85 -0.96
N GLY A 714 -10.04 32.59 -1.09
CA GLY A 714 -11.14 32.28 -2.00
C GLY A 714 -10.97 32.88 -3.40
N ASN A 715 -10.12 33.90 -3.57
CA ASN A 715 -9.73 34.42 -4.88
C ASN A 715 -8.63 33.54 -5.47
N CYS A 716 -9.02 32.62 -6.36
CA CYS A 716 -8.12 31.60 -6.91
C CYS A 716 -6.89 32.17 -7.63
N GLU A 717 -7.03 33.27 -8.35
CA GLU A 717 -5.90 33.92 -9.04
C GLU A 717 -4.90 34.48 -8.01
N ARG A 718 -5.39 35.25 -7.03
CA ARG A 718 -4.54 35.81 -5.96
C ARG A 718 -3.87 34.70 -5.15
N TYR A 719 -4.61 33.66 -4.81
CA TYR A 719 -4.06 32.49 -4.11
C TYR A 719 -2.92 31.84 -4.92
N THR A 720 -3.11 31.66 -6.23
CA THR A 720 -2.08 31.11 -7.11
C THR A 720 -0.82 31.99 -7.15
N ARG A 721 -0.97 33.33 -7.20
CA ARG A 721 0.19 34.24 -7.12
C ARG A 721 0.98 34.06 -5.82
N LEU A 722 0.30 33.90 -4.67
CA LEU A 722 0.98 33.64 -3.39
C LEU A 722 1.75 32.33 -3.38
N VAL A 723 1.19 31.28 -4.00
CA VAL A 723 1.92 30.01 -4.20
C VAL A 723 3.15 30.19 -5.09
N GLU A 724 3.03 30.90 -6.19
CA GLU A 724 4.13 31.21 -7.10
C GLU A 724 5.23 32.06 -6.47
N GLU A 725 4.86 33.03 -5.63
CA GLU A 725 5.79 33.83 -4.81
C GLU A 725 6.57 32.90 -3.85
N GLY A 726 5.88 31.92 -3.24
CA GLY A 726 6.50 30.86 -2.45
C GLY A 726 7.52 30.07 -3.26
N TYR A 727 7.13 29.56 -4.42
CA TYR A 727 8.02 28.79 -5.32
C TYR A 727 9.25 29.60 -5.74
N ARG A 728 9.06 30.89 -6.11
CA ARG A 728 10.17 31.78 -6.48
C ARG A 728 11.12 32.00 -5.30
N ARG A 729 10.58 32.18 -4.09
CA ARG A 729 11.40 32.32 -2.88
C ARG A 729 12.17 31.03 -2.61
N PHE A 730 11.54 29.87 -2.66
CA PHE A 730 12.23 28.57 -2.47
C PHE A 730 13.40 28.40 -3.46
N TRP A 731 13.19 28.79 -4.72
CA TRP A 731 14.22 28.73 -5.74
C TRP A 731 15.38 29.70 -5.46
N ARG A 732 15.09 30.92 -5.06
CA ARG A 732 16.12 31.90 -4.65
C ARG A 732 16.93 31.39 -3.48
N ASP A 733 16.28 30.83 -2.45
CA ASP A 733 16.92 30.25 -1.29
C ASP A 733 17.85 29.09 -1.69
N TYR A 734 17.38 28.21 -2.57
CA TYR A 734 18.18 27.12 -3.14
C TYR A 734 19.41 27.64 -3.90
N CYS A 735 19.26 28.64 -4.77
CA CYS A 735 20.38 29.24 -5.52
C CYS A 735 21.41 29.91 -4.60
N ALA A 736 20.97 30.45 -3.46
CA ALA A 736 21.83 31.03 -2.44
C ALA A 736 22.48 29.99 -1.51
N GLY A 737 22.22 28.69 -1.68
CA GLY A 737 22.69 27.64 -0.79
C GLY A 737 22.04 27.64 0.58
N ALA A 738 20.86 28.27 0.72
CA ALA A 738 20.15 28.45 1.98
C ALA A 738 19.12 27.34 2.29
N VAL A 739 18.92 26.39 1.37
CA VAL A 739 18.02 25.24 1.60
C VAL A 739 18.74 24.27 2.54
N PRO A 740 18.14 23.84 3.65
CA PRO A 740 18.73 22.83 4.52
C PRO A 740 18.87 21.50 3.76
N GLU A 741 20.06 20.89 3.93
CA GLU A 741 20.31 19.51 3.49
C GLU A 741 19.34 18.49 4.10
#